data_5f1949fe9f5cf05f0c7ab87cbafaa10f
#
_entry.id   5f1949fe9f5cf05f0c7ab87cbafaa10f
#
_cell.length_a   1.000
_cell.length_b   1.000
_cell.length_c   1.000
_cell.angle_alpha   90.00
_cell.angle_beta   90.00
_cell.angle_gamma   90.00
#
_symmetry.space_group_name_H-M   'P 1'
#
loop_
_entity.id
_entity.type
_entity.pdbx_description
1 polymer ?
#
loop_
_entity_poly.entity_id
_entity_poly.type
_entity_poly.pdbx_seq_one_letter_code
_entity_poly.pdbx_strand_id
1 'polypeptide(L)'
;MLSLLGVYQKVVLDNPLKTLLVMIVLTIAMAMGLPNFKLDASADSLTLEHDEDLNFFREVVQRYGSDNFLIVTFSPLEGDLFDQHNLDTLASLRTELGAIKGVESILSMLDVPLLYSPKVAVADLQNELNTLLSEGVDKQAAKQEFLNSPIYKDVLLSADGQTTGIMATMSLDQTYLQLVTERDALRLIRDTQGLSAEQETELNLISQQFLDYRTEKAAIDHQRVAEVRQLMDGYRDRATIFLGGADMITADMVDFIKSDLVIFGTGILLFIIATLALIFRQLRWVVLPLATCAICLVMILGFLSWIDWRLTVISSNFVSLLLIITLALCIHLIVRYRELQALHPESDQRQLVNDTLMSMAKPCLYTVLTTIVAFTSLVVSNIRPVIDFGWMMTMGISLALVVAFTIVPAGMMLFGKGDGAGGDDNSAAITSKFSWFTEHYGSVVLLAAALLGIIAAYGIAKLEVENRFIDYFRADTEIYQGMEVIDTALGGTTPLDIILQAPTFAALPVAGPSGVEGYGEDDYGEDDYGEDDYGEDDYGEDDYSEDNTNSSGLKDSYWFSSTGLADLSKLQQFLEAQPEIGKVSSLVQIYQVATDLSGHKLNDFELAFMRKSLGDDIYQQMVAPYLLEDIDEARIQLRAMETAGLRRVDLLEKINTFAVEEVGIAQADIRYTGLLVLYNNMLQSLYKSQIVTLGAVFVGIMLMFLILFRSVKISIIAILPNFLAAAVVLGGMGIAGIPLDMMTITIAAITVGIGVDHAIHYISRFKREFAIDGDYLASMHRAHASIGQALFYTATTIIVGFSILALSNFIPSIYFGLLTGLAMTAALLGSMTLLPKLILITQPLGKPTGSNQPSSSGN
;
A
#
# COMPACT_ATOMS: atom_id res chain seq x y z
N MET A 1 -9.19 43.56 -0.20
CA MET A 1 -10.40 42.76 -0.08
C MET A 1 -11.62 43.39 -0.76
N LEU A 2 -11.94 44.69 -0.53
CA LEU A 2 -13.08 45.38 -1.18
C LEU A 2 -12.96 45.44 -2.72
N SER A 3 -11.77 45.65 -3.27
CA SER A 3 -11.52 45.66 -4.73
C SER A 3 -11.72 44.32 -5.41
N LEU A 4 -11.26 43.20 -4.78
CA LEU A 4 -11.43 41.86 -5.27
C LEU A 4 -12.90 41.41 -5.28
N LEU A 5 -13.64 41.77 -4.25
CA LEU A 5 -15.08 41.52 -4.15
C LEU A 5 -15.84 42.24 -5.26
N GLY A 6 -15.50 43.51 -5.54
CA GLY A 6 -16.12 44.26 -6.63
C GLY A 6 -15.84 43.68 -8.01
N VAL A 7 -14.63 43.17 -8.25
CA VAL A 7 -14.29 42.44 -9.51
C VAL A 7 -15.11 41.16 -9.59
N TYR A 8 -15.16 40.37 -8.53
CA TYR A 8 -15.94 39.14 -8.48
C TYR A 8 -17.43 39.38 -8.77
N GLN A 9 -18.06 40.37 -8.14
CA GLN A 9 -19.45 40.73 -8.39
C GLN A 9 -19.67 41.09 -9.85
N LYS A 10 -18.78 41.91 -10.41
CA LYS A 10 -18.87 42.33 -11.82
C LYS A 10 -18.69 41.18 -12.81
N VAL A 11 -17.85 40.18 -12.49
CA VAL A 11 -17.60 39.04 -13.36
C VAL A 11 -18.71 38.00 -13.20
N VAL A 12 -19.00 37.54 -11.96
CA VAL A 12 -19.87 36.39 -11.72
C VAL A 12 -21.35 36.80 -11.65
N LEU A 13 -21.71 37.88 -10.93
CA LEU A 13 -23.11 38.23 -10.72
C LEU A 13 -23.66 39.08 -11.84
N ASP A 14 -22.89 40.00 -12.38
CA ASP A 14 -23.38 40.90 -13.46
C ASP A 14 -23.28 40.26 -14.85
N ASN A 15 -22.44 39.22 -15.02
CA ASN A 15 -22.28 38.52 -16.30
C ASN A 15 -22.35 36.99 -16.16
N PRO A 16 -23.41 36.40 -15.57
CA PRO A 16 -23.44 34.97 -15.22
C PRO A 16 -23.32 34.07 -16.44
N LEU A 17 -23.92 34.41 -17.58
CA LEU A 17 -23.85 33.61 -18.79
C LEU A 17 -22.41 33.55 -19.36
N LYS A 18 -21.70 34.70 -19.37
CA LYS A 18 -20.30 34.72 -19.84
C LYS A 18 -19.39 33.90 -18.90
N THR A 19 -19.63 34.00 -17.60
CA THR A 19 -18.91 33.24 -16.61
C THR A 19 -19.09 31.72 -16.79
N LEU A 20 -20.33 31.25 -17.00
CA LEU A 20 -20.59 29.85 -17.27
C LEU A 20 -19.97 29.38 -18.58
N LEU A 21 -20.02 30.22 -19.62
CA LEU A 21 -19.40 29.91 -20.90
C LEU A 21 -17.86 29.75 -20.76
N VAL A 22 -17.20 30.64 -20.03
CA VAL A 22 -15.76 30.52 -19.72
C VAL A 22 -15.47 29.24 -18.97
N MET A 23 -16.28 28.91 -17.97
CA MET A 23 -16.11 27.64 -17.20
C MET A 23 -16.29 26.41 -18.09
N ILE A 24 -17.26 26.44 -19.04
CA ILE A 24 -17.45 25.34 -19.99
C ILE A 24 -16.23 25.22 -20.92
N VAL A 25 -15.71 26.33 -21.44
CA VAL A 25 -14.53 26.33 -22.32
C VAL A 25 -13.31 25.79 -21.58
N LEU A 26 -13.08 26.20 -20.33
CA LEU A 26 -12.01 25.68 -19.49
C LEU A 26 -12.19 24.18 -19.22
N THR A 27 -13.42 23.74 -18.94
CA THR A 27 -13.73 22.32 -18.75
C THR A 27 -13.43 21.49 -20.00
N ILE A 28 -13.81 21.99 -21.18
CA ILE A 28 -13.52 21.32 -22.46
C ILE A 28 -11.99 21.26 -22.69
N ALA A 29 -11.26 22.35 -22.42
CA ALA A 29 -9.81 22.36 -22.54
C ALA A 29 -9.14 21.35 -21.62
N MET A 30 -9.60 21.23 -20.36
CA MET A 30 -9.10 20.21 -19.44
C MET A 30 -9.53 18.79 -19.87
N ALA A 31 -10.76 18.61 -20.35
CA ALA A 31 -11.28 17.32 -20.82
C ALA A 31 -10.47 16.74 -22.00
N MET A 32 -9.79 17.58 -22.80
CA MET A 32 -8.89 17.10 -23.86
C MET A 32 -7.70 16.29 -23.32
N GLY A 33 -7.36 16.41 -22.05
CA GLY A 33 -6.36 15.59 -21.39
C GLY A 33 -6.85 14.17 -21.02
N LEU A 34 -8.16 13.96 -20.83
CA LEU A 34 -8.72 12.69 -20.33
C LEU A 34 -8.32 11.43 -21.12
N PRO A 35 -8.15 11.47 -22.48
CA PRO A 35 -7.67 10.29 -23.20
C PRO A 35 -6.31 9.78 -22.74
N ASN A 36 -5.49 10.64 -22.12
CA ASN A 36 -4.17 10.29 -21.60
C ASN A 36 -4.23 9.84 -20.12
N PHE A 37 -5.42 9.66 -19.58
CA PHE A 37 -5.60 9.22 -18.19
C PHE A 37 -5.02 7.81 -17.97
N LYS A 38 -4.13 7.69 -17.00
CA LYS A 38 -3.43 6.44 -16.70
C LYS A 38 -3.66 6.03 -15.22
N LEU A 39 -3.75 4.71 -15.01
CA LEU A 39 -3.76 4.09 -13.69
C LEU A 39 -2.40 3.44 -13.42
N ASP A 40 -1.98 3.41 -12.17
CA ASP A 40 -0.77 2.75 -11.71
C ASP A 40 -1.09 1.86 -10.50
N ALA A 41 -1.19 0.56 -10.74
CA ALA A 41 -1.40 -0.46 -9.72
C ALA A 41 -0.19 -1.39 -9.56
N SER A 42 0.97 -0.98 -10.08
CA SER A 42 2.19 -1.80 -9.98
C SER A 42 2.65 -1.97 -8.53
N ALA A 43 3.34 -3.07 -8.25
CA ALA A 43 3.97 -3.32 -6.95
C ALA A 43 4.98 -2.22 -6.59
N ASP A 44 5.71 -1.66 -7.56
CA ASP A 44 6.62 -0.52 -7.36
C ASP A 44 5.90 0.74 -6.84
N SER A 45 4.61 0.92 -7.17
CA SER A 45 3.85 2.05 -6.65
C SER A 45 3.52 1.92 -5.17
N LEU A 46 3.68 0.73 -4.60
CA LEU A 46 3.42 0.43 -3.19
C LEU A 46 4.70 0.45 -2.33
N THR A 47 5.88 0.57 -2.94
CA THR A 47 7.16 0.59 -2.22
C THR A 47 7.42 1.94 -1.53
N LEU A 48 8.26 1.90 -0.50
CA LEU A 48 8.70 3.10 0.22
C LEU A 48 9.70 3.91 -0.64
N GLU A 49 9.68 5.23 -0.49
CA GLU A 49 10.78 6.07 -0.97
C GLU A 49 12.00 5.87 -0.06
N HIS A 50 13.20 5.69 -0.65
CA HIS A 50 14.47 5.53 0.06
C HIS A 50 14.60 4.25 0.91
N ASP A 51 14.02 3.13 0.45
CA ASP A 51 14.18 1.83 1.12
C ASP A 51 15.49 1.16 0.66
N GLU A 52 16.46 1.03 1.57
CA GLU A 52 17.73 0.34 1.30
C GLU A 52 17.51 -1.16 1.03
N ASP A 53 16.52 -1.78 1.67
CA ASP A 53 16.20 -3.19 1.45
C ASP A 53 15.58 -3.42 0.07
N LEU A 54 14.89 -2.44 -0.50
CA LEU A 54 14.42 -2.51 -1.89
C LEU A 54 15.59 -2.52 -2.88
N ASN A 55 16.62 -1.71 -2.64
CA ASN A 55 17.81 -1.71 -3.48
C ASN A 55 18.53 -3.06 -3.39
N PHE A 56 18.68 -3.58 -2.18
CA PHE A 56 19.28 -4.90 -1.98
C PHE A 56 18.44 -6.03 -2.60
N PHE A 57 17.13 -5.98 -2.50
CA PHE A 57 16.24 -6.92 -3.18
C PHE A 57 16.52 -6.96 -4.70
N ARG A 58 16.64 -5.79 -5.34
CA ARG A 58 16.95 -5.70 -6.77
C ARG A 58 18.34 -6.23 -7.12
N GLU A 59 19.33 -6.00 -6.27
CA GLU A 59 20.68 -6.59 -6.43
C GLU A 59 20.62 -8.13 -6.39
N VAL A 60 19.86 -8.70 -5.44
CA VAL A 60 19.69 -10.15 -5.32
C VAL A 60 18.95 -10.70 -6.55
N VAL A 61 17.91 -10.04 -7.04
CA VAL A 61 17.20 -10.43 -8.27
C VAL A 61 18.14 -10.40 -9.49
N GLN A 62 19.05 -9.44 -9.58
CA GLN A 62 20.03 -9.39 -10.66
C GLN A 62 21.04 -10.54 -10.59
N ARG A 63 21.44 -10.96 -9.38
CA ARG A 63 22.42 -12.03 -9.16
C ARG A 63 21.85 -13.44 -9.33
N TYR A 64 20.65 -13.67 -8.80
CA TYR A 64 20.03 -15.01 -8.75
C TYR A 64 18.93 -15.23 -9.80
N GLY A 65 18.61 -14.20 -10.58
CA GLY A 65 17.52 -14.26 -11.57
C GLY A 65 16.20 -13.69 -11.05
N SER A 66 15.23 -13.60 -11.95
CA SER A 66 13.90 -13.04 -11.63
C SER A 66 13.02 -14.11 -10.96
N ASP A 67 12.40 -13.74 -9.85
CA ASP A 67 11.33 -14.54 -9.22
C ASP A 67 9.94 -14.22 -9.83
N ASN A 68 9.90 -13.63 -11.04
CA ASN A 68 8.62 -13.32 -11.68
C ASN A 68 8.06 -14.56 -12.39
N PHE A 69 7.06 -15.16 -11.80
CA PHE A 69 6.37 -16.33 -12.32
C PHE A 69 4.86 -16.25 -12.11
N LEU A 70 4.13 -16.97 -12.96
CA LEU A 70 2.74 -17.31 -12.73
C LEU A 70 2.65 -18.76 -12.23
N ILE A 71 1.82 -19.00 -11.25
CA ILE A 71 1.51 -20.36 -10.77
C ILE A 71 0.09 -20.69 -11.19
N VAL A 72 -0.07 -21.81 -11.89
CA VAL A 72 -1.38 -22.40 -12.16
C VAL A 72 -1.52 -23.66 -11.30
N THR A 73 -2.46 -23.65 -10.35
CA THR A 73 -2.76 -24.84 -9.55
C THR A 73 -3.68 -25.77 -10.34
N PHE A 74 -3.51 -27.08 -10.18
CA PHE A 74 -4.33 -28.09 -10.82
C PHE A 74 -4.72 -29.15 -9.80
N SER A 75 -6.03 -29.30 -9.56
CA SER A 75 -6.60 -30.33 -8.70
C SER A 75 -7.72 -31.04 -9.47
N PRO A 76 -7.59 -32.33 -9.84
CA PRO A 76 -8.59 -33.03 -10.64
C PRO A 76 -9.93 -33.11 -9.90
N LEU A 77 -11.03 -33.00 -10.65
CA LEU A 77 -12.38 -33.13 -10.08
C LEU A 77 -12.73 -34.59 -9.82
N GLU A 78 -12.17 -35.55 -10.58
CA GLU A 78 -12.43 -36.98 -10.45
C GLU A 78 -11.11 -37.78 -10.51
N GLY A 79 -11.01 -38.82 -9.68
CA GLY A 79 -9.86 -39.71 -9.65
C GLY A 79 -8.66 -39.22 -8.88
N ASP A 80 -7.52 -39.91 -9.04
CA ASP A 80 -6.24 -39.50 -8.44
C ASP A 80 -5.43 -38.66 -9.44
N LEU A 81 -4.66 -37.70 -8.94
CA LEU A 81 -3.81 -36.84 -9.79
C LEU A 81 -2.86 -37.68 -10.68
N PHE A 82 -2.38 -38.84 -10.18
CA PHE A 82 -1.49 -39.74 -10.91
C PHE A 82 -2.19 -40.70 -11.89
N ASP A 83 -3.54 -40.63 -12.00
CA ASP A 83 -4.26 -41.35 -13.04
C ASP A 83 -3.87 -40.82 -14.43
N GLN A 84 -3.76 -41.75 -15.43
CA GLN A 84 -3.26 -41.40 -16.76
C GLN A 84 -4.05 -40.26 -17.40
N HIS A 85 -5.38 -40.25 -17.26
CA HIS A 85 -6.25 -39.22 -17.83
C HIS A 85 -5.94 -37.84 -17.26
N ASN A 86 -5.67 -37.74 -15.93
CA ASN A 86 -5.34 -36.50 -15.26
C ASN A 86 -3.93 -36.02 -15.61
N LEU A 87 -2.98 -36.91 -15.71
CA LEU A 87 -1.64 -36.61 -16.19
C LEU A 87 -1.63 -36.15 -17.66
N ASP A 88 -2.43 -36.73 -18.54
CA ASP A 88 -2.56 -36.33 -19.95
C ASP A 88 -3.21 -34.92 -20.03
N THR A 89 -4.18 -34.63 -19.15
CA THR A 89 -4.81 -33.32 -19.04
C THR A 89 -3.83 -32.25 -18.54
N LEU A 90 -3.04 -32.58 -17.51
CA LEU A 90 -1.99 -31.74 -16.98
C LEU A 90 -0.89 -31.47 -18.04
N ALA A 91 -0.49 -32.49 -18.81
CA ALA A 91 0.50 -32.34 -19.87
C ALA A 91 0.00 -31.43 -21.01
N SER A 92 -1.27 -31.53 -21.36
CA SER A 92 -1.89 -30.63 -22.33
C SER A 92 -1.90 -29.19 -21.84
N LEU A 93 -2.37 -28.95 -20.61
CA LEU A 93 -2.37 -27.63 -19.98
C LEU A 93 -0.97 -27.03 -19.90
N ARG A 94 0.01 -27.82 -19.45
CA ARG A 94 1.43 -27.43 -19.39
C ARG A 94 1.98 -27.02 -20.78
N THR A 95 1.65 -27.77 -21.81
CA THR A 95 2.15 -27.51 -23.19
C THR A 95 1.54 -26.22 -23.75
N GLU A 96 0.25 -26.01 -23.53
CA GLU A 96 -0.45 -24.81 -23.97
C GLU A 96 0.01 -23.56 -23.20
N LEU A 97 0.27 -23.67 -21.87
CA LEU A 97 0.84 -22.58 -21.07
C LEU A 97 2.24 -22.19 -21.57
N GLY A 98 3.09 -23.18 -21.92
CA GLY A 98 4.43 -22.91 -22.45
C GLY A 98 4.43 -22.25 -23.83
N ALA A 99 3.33 -22.33 -24.57
CA ALA A 99 3.19 -21.65 -25.87
C ALA A 99 2.80 -20.17 -25.75
N ILE A 100 2.45 -19.68 -24.55
CA ILE A 100 2.07 -18.27 -24.31
C ILE A 100 3.30 -17.38 -24.46
N LYS A 101 3.15 -16.30 -25.19
CA LYS A 101 4.25 -15.37 -25.45
C LYS A 101 4.76 -14.72 -24.17
N GLY A 102 6.08 -14.81 -23.94
CA GLY A 102 6.76 -14.24 -22.76
C GLY A 102 6.94 -15.23 -21.62
N VAL A 103 6.45 -16.46 -21.76
CA VAL A 103 6.86 -17.58 -20.91
C VAL A 103 8.21 -18.07 -21.39
N GLU A 104 9.20 -18.08 -20.51
CA GLU A 104 10.57 -18.52 -20.79
C GLU A 104 10.72 -20.02 -20.51
N SER A 105 10.19 -20.47 -19.39
CA SER A 105 10.23 -21.87 -18.97
C SER A 105 8.98 -22.27 -18.21
N ILE A 106 8.68 -23.57 -18.26
CA ILE A 106 7.62 -24.19 -17.46
C ILE A 106 8.27 -25.21 -16.54
N LEU A 107 7.89 -25.18 -15.28
CA LEU A 107 8.25 -26.19 -14.30
C LEU A 107 6.98 -26.80 -13.70
N SER A 108 6.85 -28.11 -13.81
CA SER A 108 5.76 -28.89 -13.22
C SER A 108 6.28 -30.23 -12.72
N MET A 109 5.44 -31.00 -12.07
CA MET A 109 5.77 -32.37 -11.68
C MET A 109 6.10 -33.28 -12.86
N LEU A 110 5.76 -32.89 -14.11
CA LEU A 110 6.05 -33.66 -15.33
C LEU A 110 7.47 -33.41 -15.86
N ASP A 111 8.12 -32.33 -15.46
CA ASP A 111 9.38 -31.84 -16.01
C ASP A 111 10.59 -32.24 -15.16
N VAL A 112 10.36 -32.48 -13.87
CA VAL A 112 11.44 -32.75 -12.93
C VAL A 112 11.90 -34.21 -12.98
N PRO A 113 13.21 -34.46 -12.76
CA PRO A 113 13.75 -35.81 -12.77
C PRO A 113 13.32 -36.62 -11.55
N LEU A 114 13.03 -37.90 -11.76
CA LEU A 114 12.83 -38.88 -10.69
C LEU A 114 14.19 -39.44 -10.25
N LEU A 115 14.54 -39.24 -8.97
CA LEU A 115 15.83 -39.60 -8.39
C LEU A 115 15.80 -40.90 -7.58
N TYR A 116 14.60 -41.24 -7.06
CA TYR A 116 14.39 -42.40 -6.20
C TYR A 116 13.55 -43.52 -6.88
N SER A 117 12.96 -43.26 -8.04
CA SER A 117 12.01 -44.16 -8.68
C SER A 117 12.29 -44.43 -10.17
N PRO A 118 13.33 -45.23 -10.51
CA PRO A 118 14.23 -46.00 -9.65
C PRO A 118 15.36 -45.16 -9.06
N LYS A 119 15.99 -45.62 -7.94
CA LYS A 119 17.09 -44.91 -7.30
C LYS A 119 18.27 -44.79 -8.28
N VAL A 120 18.66 -43.54 -8.57
CA VAL A 120 19.76 -43.20 -9.49
C VAL A 120 21.08 -43.24 -8.72
N ALA A 121 22.15 -43.73 -9.35
CA ALA A 121 23.49 -43.62 -8.77
C ALA A 121 24.07 -42.23 -9.03
N VAL A 122 24.86 -41.68 -8.07
CA VAL A 122 25.46 -40.33 -8.20
C VAL A 122 26.27 -40.17 -9.49
N ALA A 123 26.92 -41.25 -9.95
CA ALA A 123 27.67 -41.27 -11.19
C ALA A 123 26.79 -41.16 -12.47
N ASP A 124 25.52 -41.49 -12.36
CA ASP A 124 24.57 -41.44 -13.48
C ASP A 124 23.76 -40.13 -13.52
N LEU A 125 23.98 -39.21 -12.61
CA LEU A 125 23.32 -37.87 -12.60
C LEU A 125 23.67 -37.06 -13.86
N GLN A 126 24.73 -37.39 -14.59
CA GLN A 126 25.08 -36.72 -15.86
C GLN A 126 24.28 -37.26 -17.07
N ASN A 127 23.59 -38.37 -16.91
CA ASN A 127 22.80 -38.97 -17.96
C ASN A 127 21.39 -38.36 -18.00
N GLU A 128 20.67 -38.65 -19.11
CA GLU A 128 19.26 -38.29 -19.20
C GLU A 128 18.45 -39.07 -18.13
N LEU A 129 17.83 -38.33 -17.22
CA LEU A 129 17.07 -38.91 -16.11
C LEU A 129 15.61 -39.13 -16.51
N ASN A 130 14.97 -40.15 -15.91
CA ASN A 130 13.54 -40.37 -16.11
C ASN A 130 12.72 -39.24 -15.50
N THR A 131 11.68 -38.85 -16.19
CA THR A 131 10.60 -37.99 -15.68
C THR A 131 9.31 -38.79 -15.51
N LEU A 132 8.29 -38.22 -14.98
CA LEU A 132 6.99 -38.88 -14.81
C LEU A 132 6.35 -39.28 -16.15
N LEU A 133 6.76 -38.67 -17.27
CA LEU A 133 6.31 -38.98 -18.63
C LEU A 133 7.13 -40.06 -19.33
N SER A 134 8.25 -40.52 -18.76
CA SER A 134 9.10 -41.55 -19.34
C SER A 134 8.40 -42.92 -19.38
N GLU A 135 8.66 -43.71 -20.43
CA GLU A 135 8.06 -45.05 -20.58
C GLU A 135 8.49 -45.98 -19.45
N GLY A 136 7.54 -46.73 -18.87
CA GLY A 136 7.82 -47.75 -17.86
C GLY A 136 7.99 -47.25 -16.43
N VAL A 137 7.78 -45.97 -16.15
CA VAL A 137 7.82 -45.42 -14.78
C VAL A 137 6.64 -45.92 -13.95
N ASP A 138 6.94 -46.39 -12.73
CA ASP A 138 5.94 -46.75 -11.73
C ASP A 138 5.38 -45.45 -11.08
N LYS A 139 4.16 -45.09 -11.45
CA LYS A 139 3.50 -43.86 -10.98
C LYS A 139 3.24 -43.86 -9.50
N GLN A 140 3.02 -45.01 -8.86
CA GLN A 140 2.83 -45.08 -7.41
C GLN A 140 4.15 -44.85 -6.67
N ALA A 141 5.24 -45.39 -7.15
CA ALA A 141 6.57 -45.12 -6.63
C ALA A 141 6.96 -43.64 -6.84
N ALA A 142 6.67 -43.06 -8.02
CA ALA A 142 6.87 -41.66 -8.30
C ALA A 142 6.01 -40.73 -7.37
N LYS A 143 4.74 -41.09 -7.11
CA LYS A 143 3.90 -40.38 -6.15
C LYS A 143 4.53 -40.33 -4.74
N GLN A 144 5.07 -41.48 -4.30
CA GLN A 144 5.77 -41.55 -3.00
C GLN A 144 7.05 -40.68 -3.01
N GLU A 145 7.74 -40.63 -4.12
CA GLU A 145 8.90 -39.73 -4.28
C GLU A 145 8.51 -38.28 -4.12
N PHE A 146 7.50 -37.81 -4.86
CA PHE A 146 7.02 -36.40 -4.74
C PHE A 146 6.55 -36.04 -3.32
N LEU A 147 5.92 -36.97 -2.60
CA LEU A 147 5.45 -36.74 -1.24
C LEU A 147 6.57 -36.71 -0.18
N ASN A 148 7.72 -37.35 -0.46
CA ASN A 148 8.78 -37.51 0.53
C ASN A 148 10.11 -36.85 0.14
N SER A 149 10.31 -36.49 -1.14
CA SER A 149 11.53 -35.84 -1.60
C SER A 149 11.77 -34.50 -0.93
N PRO A 150 12.97 -34.23 -0.40
CA PRO A 150 13.31 -32.92 0.16
C PRO A 150 13.13 -31.76 -0.83
N ILE A 151 13.30 -32.03 -2.12
CA ILE A 151 13.24 -31.00 -3.17
C ILE A 151 11.79 -30.74 -3.59
N TYR A 152 10.97 -31.77 -3.80
CA TYR A 152 9.67 -31.66 -4.50
C TYR A 152 8.48 -31.50 -3.56
N LYS A 153 8.60 -32.01 -2.34
CA LYS A 153 7.55 -31.94 -1.32
C LYS A 153 7.16 -30.50 -1.02
N ASP A 154 5.86 -30.24 -0.96
CA ASP A 154 5.25 -28.93 -0.66
C ASP A 154 5.66 -27.79 -1.63
N VAL A 155 6.19 -28.13 -2.82
CA VAL A 155 6.50 -27.21 -3.91
C VAL A 155 5.73 -27.57 -5.17
N LEU A 156 5.86 -28.84 -5.60
CA LEU A 156 5.24 -29.33 -6.82
C LEU A 156 3.98 -30.15 -6.54
N LEU A 157 3.85 -30.71 -5.35
CA LEU A 157 2.73 -31.55 -4.95
C LEU A 157 2.31 -31.21 -3.50
N SER A 158 1.01 -31.05 -3.31
CA SER A 158 0.42 -30.88 -1.96
C SER A 158 0.61 -32.11 -1.07
N ALA A 159 0.57 -31.91 0.24
CA ALA A 159 0.74 -32.99 1.21
C ALA A 159 -0.29 -34.14 1.07
N ASP A 160 -1.48 -33.86 0.55
CA ASP A 160 -2.53 -34.85 0.26
C ASP A 160 -2.34 -35.58 -1.09
N GLY A 161 -1.39 -35.12 -1.90
CA GLY A 161 -1.10 -35.65 -3.22
C GLY A 161 -2.18 -35.44 -4.27
N GLN A 162 -3.04 -34.44 -4.13
CA GLN A 162 -4.16 -34.16 -5.04
C GLN A 162 -4.03 -32.83 -5.79
N THR A 163 -3.20 -31.91 -5.30
CA THR A 163 -2.99 -30.60 -5.93
C THR A 163 -1.56 -30.44 -6.38
N THR A 164 -1.35 -30.06 -7.63
CA THR A 164 -0.03 -29.73 -8.18
C THR A 164 0.02 -28.29 -8.69
N GLY A 165 1.22 -27.72 -8.74
CA GLY A 165 1.48 -26.42 -9.32
C GLY A 165 2.23 -26.53 -10.65
N ILE A 166 1.82 -25.75 -11.64
CA ILE A 166 2.58 -25.46 -12.85
C ILE A 166 3.13 -24.05 -12.70
N MET A 167 4.44 -23.93 -12.63
CA MET A 167 5.13 -22.64 -12.54
C MET A 167 5.59 -22.21 -13.93
N ALA A 168 5.05 -21.10 -14.42
CA ALA A 168 5.44 -20.47 -15.67
C ALA A 168 6.35 -19.28 -15.36
N THR A 169 7.65 -19.42 -15.58
CA THR A 169 8.63 -18.34 -15.37
C THR A 169 8.58 -17.37 -16.53
N MET A 170 8.52 -16.08 -16.23
CA MET A 170 8.51 -15.02 -17.22
C MET A 170 9.92 -14.62 -17.60
N SER A 171 10.11 -14.28 -18.88
CA SER A 171 11.39 -13.78 -19.37
C SER A 171 11.82 -12.51 -18.63
N LEU A 172 13.10 -12.46 -18.24
CA LEU A 172 13.69 -11.31 -17.55
C LEU A 172 13.63 -10.06 -18.44
N ASP A 173 13.05 -9.01 -17.91
CA ASP A 173 12.88 -7.74 -18.61
C ASP A 173 14.13 -6.86 -18.46
N GLN A 174 15.06 -7.01 -19.40
CA GLN A 174 16.34 -6.29 -19.42
C GLN A 174 16.13 -4.76 -19.50
N THR A 175 15.13 -4.31 -20.26
CA THR A 175 14.83 -2.87 -20.39
C THR A 175 14.32 -2.27 -19.07
N TYR A 176 13.45 -3.02 -18.40
CA TYR A 176 12.98 -2.62 -17.07
C TYR A 176 14.14 -2.51 -16.08
N LEU A 177 14.98 -3.54 -16.01
CA LEU A 177 16.12 -3.57 -15.09
C LEU A 177 17.11 -2.44 -15.37
N GLN A 178 17.44 -2.18 -16.63
CA GLN A 178 18.32 -1.10 -17.01
C GLN A 178 17.77 0.26 -16.54
N LEU A 179 16.51 0.57 -16.87
CA LEU A 179 15.88 1.84 -16.50
C LEU A 179 15.80 2.03 -14.97
N VAL A 180 15.52 0.94 -14.23
CA VAL A 180 15.49 0.97 -12.76
C VAL A 180 16.88 1.24 -12.20
N THR A 181 17.90 0.52 -12.68
CA THR A 181 19.27 0.64 -12.17
C THR A 181 19.83 2.04 -12.42
N GLU A 182 19.68 2.58 -13.64
CA GLU A 182 20.12 3.93 -13.99
C GLU A 182 19.40 5.00 -13.15
N ARG A 183 18.08 4.88 -13.00
CA ARG A 183 17.29 5.81 -12.18
C ARG A 183 17.71 5.78 -10.71
N ASP A 184 17.87 4.58 -10.13
CA ASP A 184 18.14 4.44 -8.71
C ASP A 184 19.57 4.81 -8.36
N ALA A 185 20.54 4.64 -9.29
CA ALA A 185 21.89 5.18 -9.16
C ALA A 185 21.87 6.73 -9.06
N LEU A 186 21.11 7.40 -9.91
CA LEU A 186 20.96 8.86 -9.84
C LEU A 186 20.22 9.32 -8.57
N ARG A 187 19.23 8.54 -8.09
CA ARG A 187 18.56 8.82 -6.82
C ARG A 187 19.52 8.70 -5.63
N LEU A 188 20.35 7.67 -5.61
CA LEU A 188 21.37 7.51 -4.57
C LEU A 188 22.35 8.70 -4.54
N ILE A 189 22.79 9.18 -5.71
CA ILE A 189 23.64 10.38 -5.80
C ILE A 189 22.89 11.61 -5.27
N ARG A 190 21.61 11.77 -5.63
CA ARG A 190 20.74 12.85 -5.12
C ARG A 190 20.71 12.87 -3.60
N ASP A 191 20.54 11.72 -2.98
CA ASP A 191 20.29 11.58 -1.55
C ASP A 191 21.59 11.66 -0.71
N THR A 192 22.74 11.33 -1.30
CA THR A 192 24.04 11.35 -0.62
C THR A 192 24.86 12.60 -0.86
N GLN A 193 24.86 13.14 -2.09
CA GLN A 193 25.79 14.20 -2.53
C GLN A 193 25.07 15.41 -3.15
N GLY A 194 23.77 15.26 -3.50
CA GLY A 194 23.03 16.22 -4.31
C GLY A 194 23.32 16.06 -5.80
N LEU A 195 22.37 16.46 -6.67
CA LEU A 195 22.50 16.36 -8.13
C LEU A 195 23.03 17.66 -8.73
N SER A 196 23.81 17.56 -9.82
CA SER A 196 24.01 18.65 -10.74
C SER A 196 22.74 18.91 -11.59
N ALA A 197 22.64 20.08 -12.22
CA ALA A 197 21.49 20.40 -13.08
C ALA A 197 21.35 19.44 -14.29
N GLU A 198 22.47 18.90 -14.78
CA GLU A 198 22.48 17.89 -15.84
C GLU A 198 21.93 16.56 -15.35
N GLN A 199 22.41 16.08 -14.19
CA GLN A 199 21.93 14.85 -13.54
C GLN A 199 20.47 14.94 -13.11
N GLU A 200 19.99 16.11 -12.68
CA GLU A 200 18.58 16.32 -12.39
C GLU A 200 17.71 16.19 -13.65
N THR A 201 18.19 16.73 -14.77
CA THR A 201 17.50 16.59 -16.06
C THR A 201 17.49 15.15 -16.53
N GLU A 202 18.60 14.43 -16.38
CA GLU A 202 18.76 13.03 -16.71
C GLU A 202 17.85 12.15 -15.85
N LEU A 203 17.83 12.36 -14.51
CA LEU A 203 16.93 11.65 -13.60
C LEU A 203 15.46 11.85 -13.97
N ASN A 204 15.07 13.07 -14.35
CA ASN A 204 13.71 13.35 -14.79
C ASN A 204 13.38 12.61 -16.10
N LEU A 205 14.31 12.59 -17.07
CA LEU A 205 14.14 11.87 -18.32
C LEU A 205 14.00 10.36 -18.11
N ILE A 206 14.93 9.75 -17.39
CA ILE A 206 14.92 8.30 -17.11
C ILE A 206 13.67 7.94 -16.29
N SER A 207 13.29 8.76 -15.32
CA SER A 207 12.06 8.54 -14.53
C SER A 207 10.81 8.55 -15.42
N GLN A 208 10.75 9.44 -16.40
CA GLN A 208 9.63 9.48 -17.36
C GLN A 208 9.63 8.26 -18.29
N GLN A 209 10.79 7.89 -18.83
CA GLN A 209 10.94 6.70 -19.67
C GLN A 209 10.55 5.42 -18.91
N PHE A 210 11.00 5.30 -17.67
CA PHE A 210 10.62 4.19 -16.79
C PHE A 210 9.10 4.11 -16.56
N LEU A 211 8.47 5.25 -16.27
CA LEU A 211 7.01 5.30 -16.06
C LEU A 211 6.24 4.91 -17.33
N ASP A 212 6.66 5.37 -18.50
CA ASP A 212 6.00 5.05 -19.76
C ASP A 212 6.19 3.58 -20.12
N TYR A 213 7.42 3.06 -20.01
CA TYR A 213 7.72 1.65 -20.24
C TYR A 213 6.92 0.74 -19.30
N ARG A 214 6.89 1.06 -18.01
CA ARG A 214 6.12 0.30 -17.01
C ARG A 214 4.62 0.25 -17.33
N THR A 215 4.06 1.35 -17.85
CA THR A 215 2.65 1.37 -18.25
C THR A 215 2.37 0.47 -19.45
N GLU A 216 3.26 0.47 -20.44
CA GLU A 216 3.15 -0.41 -21.60
C GLU A 216 3.30 -1.88 -21.19
N LYS A 217 4.30 -2.18 -20.37
CA LYS A 217 4.50 -3.52 -19.81
C LYS A 217 3.29 -4.01 -19.01
N ALA A 218 2.73 -3.18 -18.12
CA ALA A 218 1.55 -3.55 -17.36
C ALA A 218 0.33 -3.89 -18.26
N ALA A 219 0.18 -3.23 -19.39
CA ALA A 219 -0.86 -3.57 -20.37
C ALA A 219 -0.60 -4.93 -21.05
N ILE A 220 0.66 -5.24 -21.36
CA ILE A 220 1.06 -6.54 -21.95
C ILE A 220 0.85 -7.66 -20.91
N ASP A 221 1.27 -7.46 -19.67
CA ASP A 221 1.13 -8.44 -18.59
C ASP A 221 -0.36 -8.68 -18.27
N HIS A 222 -1.19 -7.64 -18.25
CA HIS A 222 -2.63 -7.76 -18.08
C HIS A 222 -3.27 -8.60 -19.21
N GLN A 223 -2.87 -8.38 -20.48
CA GLN A 223 -3.34 -9.19 -21.60
C GLN A 223 -2.89 -10.65 -21.44
N ARG A 224 -1.64 -10.89 -21.04
CA ARG A 224 -1.12 -12.24 -20.81
C ARG A 224 -1.90 -12.99 -19.73
N VAL A 225 -2.19 -12.33 -18.60
CA VAL A 225 -3.05 -12.89 -17.55
C VAL A 225 -4.43 -13.27 -18.10
N ALA A 226 -5.02 -12.43 -18.93
CA ALA A 226 -6.30 -12.74 -19.57
C ALA A 226 -6.20 -13.95 -20.54
N GLU A 227 -5.11 -14.08 -21.30
CA GLU A 227 -4.85 -15.22 -22.18
C GLU A 227 -4.71 -16.53 -21.36
N VAL A 228 -3.95 -16.49 -20.24
CA VAL A 228 -3.81 -17.62 -19.31
C VAL A 228 -5.17 -18.03 -18.76
N ARG A 229 -5.99 -17.08 -18.30
CA ARG A 229 -7.34 -17.39 -17.79
C ARG A 229 -8.25 -18.00 -18.83
N GLN A 230 -8.26 -17.45 -20.05
CA GLN A 230 -9.02 -18.05 -21.16
C GLN A 230 -8.60 -19.49 -21.46
N LEU A 231 -7.31 -19.77 -21.38
CA LEU A 231 -6.79 -21.15 -21.53
C LEU A 231 -7.28 -22.02 -20.37
N MET A 232 -7.16 -21.57 -19.11
CA MET A 232 -7.60 -22.31 -17.93
C MET A 232 -9.11 -22.64 -17.98
N ASP A 233 -9.93 -21.72 -18.50
CA ASP A 233 -11.37 -21.92 -18.62
C ASP A 233 -11.73 -23.15 -19.47
N GLY A 234 -10.88 -23.57 -20.43
CA GLY A 234 -11.01 -24.80 -21.20
C GLY A 234 -10.78 -26.09 -20.41
N TYR A 235 -10.29 -25.98 -19.17
CA TYR A 235 -9.94 -27.12 -18.31
C TYR A 235 -10.78 -27.19 -17.00
N ARG A 236 -11.59 -26.17 -16.70
CA ARG A 236 -12.38 -26.09 -15.45
C ARG A 236 -13.48 -27.16 -15.35
N ASP A 237 -13.83 -27.84 -16.44
CA ASP A 237 -14.75 -28.98 -16.46
C ASP A 237 -14.10 -30.28 -15.96
N ARG A 238 -12.75 -30.32 -15.90
CA ARG A 238 -11.94 -31.49 -15.55
C ARG A 238 -11.15 -31.31 -14.25
N ALA A 239 -10.84 -30.06 -13.89
CA ALA A 239 -10.06 -29.75 -12.71
C ALA A 239 -10.46 -28.42 -12.07
N THR A 240 -10.26 -28.30 -10.76
CA THR A 240 -10.26 -27.02 -10.06
C THR A 240 -8.90 -26.36 -10.30
N ILE A 241 -8.92 -25.18 -10.94
CA ILE A 241 -7.71 -24.50 -11.39
C ILE A 241 -7.77 -23.05 -10.92
N PHE A 242 -6.71 -22.60 -10.26
CA PHE A 242 -6.51 -21.21 -9.85
C PHE A 242 -5.21 -20.67 -10.42
N LEU A 243 -5.21 -19.37 -10.69
CA LEU A 243 -4.04 -18.62 -11.09
C LEU A 243 -3.49 -17.84 -9.89
N GLY A 244 -2.17 -17.80 -9.73
CA GLY A 244 -1.44 -17.01 -8.76
C GLY A 244 -0.20 -16.35 -9.37
N GLY A 245 0.40 -15.42 -8.66
CA GLY A 245 1.60 -14.70 -9.07
C GLY A 245 1.44 -13.19 -9.08
N ALA A 246 2.56 -12.46 -9.03
CA ALA A 246 2.57 -11.01 -8.87
C ALA A 246 1.89 -10.27 -10.03
N ASP A 247 2.11 -10.73 -11.27
CA ASP A 247 1.50 -10.14 -12.46
C ASP A 247 -0.03 -10.30 -12.45
N MET A 248 -0.53 -11.46 -11.99
CA MET A 248 -1.96 -11.71 -11.85
C MET A 248 -2.58 -10.76 -10.80
N ILE A 249 -1.93 -10.63 -9.65
CA ILE A 249 -2.40 -9.74 -8.58
C ILE A 249 -2.48 -8.29 -9.09
N THR A 250 -1.46 -7.84 -9.81
CA THR A 250 -1.42 -6.49 -10.39
C THR A 250 -2.55 -6.28 -11.42
N ALA A 251 -2.79 -7.28 -12.28
CA ALA A 251 -3.86 -7.24 -13.26
C ALA A 251 -5.24 -7.13 -12.59
N ASP A 252 -5.50 -7.96 -11.58
CA ASP A 252 -6.77 -7.95 -10.84
C ASP A 252 -6.98 -6.64 -10.07
N MET A 253 -5.92 -6.07 -9.46
CA MET A 253 -6.00 -4.77 -8.82
C MET A 253 -6.40 -3.66 -9.80
N VAL A 254 -5.86 -3.66 -11.02
CA VAL A 254 -6.26 -2.71 -12.07
C VAL A 254 -7.74 -2.87 -12.42
N ASP A 255 -8.22 -4.11 -12.55
CA ASP A 255 -9.60 -4.37 -12.89
C ASP A 255 -10.57 -4.02 -11.74
N PHE A 256 -10.18 -4.26 -10.50
CA PHE A 256 -10.95 -3.79 -9.33
C PHE A 256 -11.03 -2.27 -9.29
N ILE A 257 -9.92 -1.54 -9.53
CA ILE A 257 -9.93 -0.07 -9.57
C ILE A 257 -10.86 0.43 -10.68
N LYS A 258 -10.79 -0.14 -11.89
CA LYS A 258 -11.67 0.22 -13.01
C LYS A 258 -13.14 -0.04 -12.67
N SER A 259 -13.44 -1.20 -12.10
CA SER A 259 -14.78 -1.58 -11.66
C SER A 259 -15.30 -0.63 -10.58
N ASP A 260 -14.46 -0.34 -9.57
CA ASP A 260 -14.79 0.57 -8.48
C ASP A 260 -15.06 1.99 -8.98
N LEU A 261 -14.26 2.52 -9.93
CA LEU A 261 -14.51 3.82 -10.53
C LEU A 261 -15.88 3.90 -11.22
N VAL A 262 -16.31 2.84 -11.90
CA VAL A 262 -17.62 2.76 -12.55
C VAL A 262 -18.73 2.61 -11.54
N ILE A 263 -18.61 1.68 -10.60
CA ILE A 263 -19.64 1.39 -9.57
C ILE A 263 -19.79 2.61 -8.65
N PHE A 264 -18.69 3.17 -8.15
CA PHE A 264 -18.75 4.34 -7.26
C PHE A 264 -19.22 5.58 -8.02
N GLY A 265 -18.68 5.84 -9.22
CA GLY A 265 -19.10 6.96 -10.05
C GLY A 265 -20.59 6.94 -10.30
N THR A 266 -21.12 5.80 -10.72
CA THR A 266 -22.57 5.61 -11.00
C THR A 266 -23.40 5.64 -9.71
N GLY A 267 -22.96 4.90 -8.66
CA GLY A 267 -23.67 4.82 -7.39
C GLY A 267 -23.76 6.18 -6.68
N ILE A 268 -22.64 6.91 -6.61
CA ILE A 268 -22.59 8.25 -6.01
C ILE A 268 -23.44 9.24 -6.83
N LEU A 269 -23.38 9.16 -8.16
CA LEU A 269 -24.21 10.01 -9.02
C LEU A 269 -25.70 9.80 -8.77
N LEU A 270 -26.16 8.57 -8.78
CA LEU A 270 -27.57 8.22 -8.51
C LEU A 270 -27.97 8.64 -7.09
N PHE A 271 -27.09 8.41 -6.12
CA PHE A 271 -27.31 8.81 -4.74
C PHE A 271 -27.41 10.35 -4.59
N ILE A 272 -26.50 11.10 -5.20
CA ILE A 272 -26.53 12.57 -5.20
C ILE A 272 -27.87 13.07 -5.78
N ILE A 273 -28.30 12.51 -6.90
CA ILE A 273 -29.59 12.87 -7.52
C ILE A 273 -30.74 12.59 -6.56
N ALA A 274 -30.79 11.38 -5.99
CA ALA A 274 -31.86 10.99 -5.06
C ALA A 274 -31.89 11.86 -3.81
N THR A 275 -30.74 12.10 -3.18
CA THR A 275 -30.61 12.92 -1.96
C THR A 275 -31.01 14.37 -2.21
N LEU A 276 -30.50 14.99 -3.27
CA LEU A 276 -30.84 16.37 -3.63
C LEU A 276 -32.33 16.50 -3.99
N ALA A 277 -32.89 15.52 -4.73
CA ALA A 277 -34.32 15.51 -5.07
C ALA A 277 -35.21 15.40 -3.81
N LEU A 278 -34.81 14.55 -2.84
CA LEU A 278 -35.51 14.38 -1.56
C LEU A 278 -35.43 15.63 -0.70
N ILE A 279 -34.24 16.25 -0.58
CA ILE A 279 -34.00 17.43 0.26
C ILE A 279 -34.64 18.67 -0.35
N PHE A 280 -34.37 18.97 -1.59
CA PHE A 280 -34.76 20.26 -2.19
C PHE A 280 -36.08 20.24 -2.96
N ARG A 281 -36.51 19.06 -3.47
CA ARG A 281 -37.78 18.86 -4.21
C ARG A 281 -37.97 19.81 -5.41
N GLN A 282 -36.90 20.41 -5.91
CA GLN A 282 -36.87 21.33 -7.04
C GLN A 282 -35.70 20.98 -7.97
N LEU A 283 -36.00 20.79 -9.26
CA LEU A 283 -35.02 20.35 -10.26
C LEU A 283 -33.78 21.24 -10.36
N ARG A 284 -33.95 22.55 -10.24
CA ARG A 284 -32.83 23.50 -10.29
C ARG A 284 -31.77 23.28 -9.19
N TRP A 285 -32.21 22.87 -7.97
CA TRP A 285 -31.34 22.58 -6.84
C TRP A 285 -30.74 21.16 -6.88
N VAL A 286 -31.16 20.34 -7.88
CA VAL A 286 -30.55 19.05 -8.22
C VAL A 286 -29.52 19.25 -9.33
N VAL A 287 -29.91 19.91 -10.42
CA VAL A 287 -29.06 20.08 -11.62
C VAL A 287 -27.85 20.95 -11.34
N LEU A 288 -28.00 22.02 -10.56
CA LEU A 288 -26.90 22.98 -10.33
C LEU A 288 -25.72 22.38 -9.54
N PRO A 289 -25.90 21.69 -8.39
CA PRO A 289 -24.82 21.00 -7.71
C PRO A 289 -24.22 19.86 -8.54
N LEU A 290 -25.07 19.10 -9.24
CA LEU A 290 -24.64 18.00 -10.09
C LEU A 290 -23.71 18.48 -11.22
N ALA A 291 -24.09 19.55 -11.91
CA ALA A 291 -23.25 20.18 -12.94
C ALA A 291 -21.93 20.69 -12.34
N THR A 292 -21.98 21.30 -11.14
CA THR A 292 -20.79 21.78 -10.42
C THR A 292 -19.83 20.63 -10.11
N CYS A 293 -20.35 19.51 -9.58
CA CYS A 293 -19.58 18.31 -9.29
C CYS A 293 -18.96 17.71 -10.55
N ALA A 294 -19.74 17.58 -11.64
CA ALA A 294 -19.26 17.03 -12.91
C ALA A 294 -18.14 17.90 -13.53
N ILE A 295 -18.34 19.22 -13.54
CA ILE A 295 -17.32 20.17 -14.04
C ILE A 295 -16.05 20.10 -13.21
N CYS A 296 -16.15 20.08 -11.87
CA CYS A 296 -15.01 19.97 -10.98
C CYS A 296 -14.22 18.68 -11.25
N LEU A 297 -14.91 17.54 -11.35
CA LEU A 297 -14.30 16.24 -11.61
C LEU A 297 -13.58 16.21 -12.97
N VAL A 298 -14.25 16.64 -14.04
CA VAL A 298 -13.65 16.66 -15.38
C VAL A 298 -12.44 17.58 -15.44
N MET A 299 -12.51 18.74 -14.79
CA MET A 299 -11.39 19.70 -14.77
C MET A 299 -10.18 19.12 -14.05
N ILE A 300 -10.35 18.49 -12.89
CA ILE A 300 -9.20 17.98 -12.12
C ILE A 300 -8.61 16.71 -12.76
N LEU A 301 -9.44 15.76 -13.20
CA LEU A 301 -8.95 14.56 -13.90
C LEU A 301 -8.24 14.92 -15.21
N GLY A 302 -8.80 15.86 -15.97
CA GLY A 302 -8.15 16.37 -17.18
C GLY A 302 -6.83 17.08 -16.86
N PHE A 303 -6.76 17.88 -15.80
CA PHE A 303 -5.52 18.52 -15.37
C PHE A 303 -4.45 17.49 -14.96
N LEU A 304 -4.81 16.51 -14.13
CA LEU A 304 -3.89 15.44 -13.72
C LEU A 304 -3.38 14.65 -14.94
N SER A 305 -4.26 14.38 -15.91
CA SER A 305 -3.87 13.71 -17.15
C SER A 305 -2.93 14.56 -18.03
N TRP A 306 -3.08 15.90 -18.05
CA TRP A 306 -2.18 16.80 -18.76
C TRP A 306 -0.75 16.81 -18.20
N ILE A 307 -0.60 16.61 -16.88
CA ILE A 307 0.70 16.58 -16.21
C ILE A 307 1.22 15.14 -16.01
N ASP A 308 0.59 14.14 -16.66
CA ASP A 308 0.88 12.70 -16.55
C ASP A 308 0.93 12.18 -15.09
N TRP A 309 0.09 12.74 -14.22
CA TRP A 309 -0.02 12.26 -12.84
C TRP A 309 -1.01 11.11 -12.74
N ARG A 310 -0.50 9.92 -12.47
CA ARG A 310 -1.24 8.66 -12.50
C ARG A 310 -1.99 8.43 -11.21
N LEU A 311 -3.18 7.81 -11.30
CA LEU A 311 -3.92 7.38 -10.13
C LEU A 311 -3.44 6.01 -9.66
N THR A 312 -3.08 5.94 -8.37
CA THR A 312 -2.71 4.69 -7.69
C THR A 312 -3.95 4.03 -7.07
N VAL A 313 -3.78 2.81 -6.54
CA VAL A 313 -4.84 2.08 -5.81
C VAL A 313 -5.47 2.94 -4.71
N ILE A 314 -4.65 3.61 -3.90
CA ILE A 314 -5.11 4.47 -2.80
C ILE A 314 -5.79 5.72 -3.32
N SER A 315 -5.20 6.35 -4.33
CA SER A 315 -5.73 7.60 -4.88
C SER A 315 -7.00 7.40 -5.72
N SER A 316 -7.41 6.17 -6.03
CA SER A 316 -8.68 5.90 -6.74
C SER A 316 -9.90 6.46 -6.00
N ASN A 317 -9.88 6.44 -4.66
CA ASN A 317 -10.94 6.99 -3.81
C ASN A 317 -11.05 8.54 -3.86
N PHE A 318 -10.07 9.22 -4.45
CA PHE A 318 -10.05 10.67 -4.66
C PHE A 318 -11.31 11.17 -5.38
N VAL A 319 -11.77 10.46 -6.40
CA VAL A 319 -12.94 10.84 -7.20
C VAL A 319 -14.19 10.93 -6.32
N SER A 320 -14.45 9.89 -5.54
CA SER A 320 -15.61 9.81 -4.65
C SER A 320 -15.59 10.91 -3.59
N LEU A 321 -14.43 11.11 -2.98
CA LEU A 321 -14.22 12.09 -1.91
C LEU A 321 -14.39 13.53 -2.41
N LEU A 322 -13.82 13.84 -3.59
CA LEU A 322 -13.92 15.17 -4.19
C LEU A 322 -15.37 15.50 -4.55
N LEU A 323 -16.11 14.55 -5.14
CA LEU A 323 -17.53 14.74 -5.46
C LEU A 323 -18.35 15.08 -4.22
N ILE A 324 -18.15 14.36 -3.12
CA ILE A 324 -18.85 14.55 -1.85
C ILE A 324 -18.53 15.92 -1.24
N ILE A 325 -17.26 16.32 -1.21
CA ILE A 325 -16.83 17.63 -0.67
C ILE A 325 -17.36 18.78 -1.54
N THR A 326 -17.29 18.66 -2.86
CA THR A 326 -17.83 19.66 -3.78
C THR A 326 -19.34 19.83 -3.59
N LEU A 327 -20.06 18.73 -3.41
CA LEU A 327 -21.49 18.73 -3.12
C LEU A 327 -21.80 19.43 -1.79
N ALA A 328 -21.03 19.18 -0.75
CA ALA A 328 -21.20 19.81 0.55
C ALA A 328 -21.10 21.34 0.44
N LEU A 329 -20.11 21.87 -0.30
CA LEU A 329 -19.99 23.30 -0.57
C LEU A 329 -21.23 23.87 -1.28
N CYS A 330 -21.75 23.14 -2.28
CA CYS A 330 -22.98 23.53 -2.99
C CYS A 330 -24.20 23.55 -2.05
N ILE A 331 -24.37 22.54 -1.20
CA ILE A 331 -25.47 22.46 -0.24
C ILE A 331 -25.44 23.66 0.72
N HIS A 332 -24.27 24.03 1.27
CA HIS A 332 -24.16 25.18 2.16
C HIS A 332 -24.60 26.48 1.48
N LEU A 333 -24.21 26.72 0.23
CA LEU A 333 -24.63 27.89 -0.53
C LEU A 333 -26.14 27.89 -0.78
N ILE A 334 -26.71 26.75 -1.19
CA ILE A 334 -28.14 26.63 -1.52
C ILE A 334 -29.03 26.78 -0.28
N VAL A 335 -28.68 26.10 0.81
CA VAL A 335 -29.45 26.19 2.07
C VAL A 335 -29.44 27.64 2.59
N ARG A 336 -28.28 28.30 2.54
CA ARG A 336 -28.21 29.72 2.98
C ARG A 336 -28.99 30.67 2.07
N TYR A 337 -28.97 30.44 0.75
CA TYR A 337 -29.78 31.22 -0.18
C TYR A 337 -31.28 31.03 0.12
N ARG A 338 -31.75 29.81 0.34
CA ARG A 338 -33.15 29.53 0.69
C ARG A 338 -33.57 30.17 2.02
N GLU A 339 -32.69 30.10 3.03
CA GLU A 339 -32.94 30.79 4.32
C GLU A 339 -33.10 32.31 4.13
N LEU A 340 -32.23 32.96 3.38
CA LEU A 340 -32.31 34.40 3.11
C LEU A 340 -33.53 34.77 2.29
N GLN A 341 -33.91 33.93 1.29
CA GLN A 341 -35.12 34.10 0.52
C GLN A 341 -36.38 34.02 1.39
N ALA A 342 -36.42 33.13 2.38
CA ALA A 342 -37.53 33.02 3.34
C ALA A 342 -37.59 34.20 4.31
N LEU A 343 -36.44 34.72 4.79
CA LEU A 343 -36.36 35.84 5.70
C LEU A 343 -36.65 37.19 5.03
N HIS A 344 -36.27 37.35 3.77
CA HIS A 344 -36.37 38.57 2.98
C HIS A 344 -37.04 38.36 1.64
N PRO A 345 -38.38 38.04 1.61
CA PRO A 345 -39.07 37.69 0.39
C PRO A 345 -39.13 38.81 -0.63
N GLU A 346 -39.04 40.05 -0.21
CA GLU A 346 -39.10 41.26 -1.07
C GLU A 346 -37.75 41.64 -1.69
N SER A 347 -36.62 41.05 -1.22
CA SER A 347 -35.29 41.38 -1.74
C SER A 347 -35.11 40.91 -3.21
N ASP A 348 -34.37 41.69 -3.98
CA ASP A 348 -34.01 41.35 -5.36
C ASP A 348 -33.11 40.12 -5.42
N GLN A 349 -33.18 39.35 -6.52
CA GLN A 349 -32.38 38.15 -6.78
C GLN A 349 -30.86 38.38 -6.59
N ARG A 350 -30.38 39.50 -7.19
CA ARG A 350 -28.94 39.84 -7.08
C ARG A 350 -28.52 40.11 -5.62
N GLN A 351 -29.38 40.77 -4.88
CA GLN A 351 -29.13 41.02 -3.46
C GLN A 351 -29.10 39.73 -2.62
N LEU A 352 -30.07 38.82 -2.82
CA LEU A 352 -30.11 37.54 -2.13
C LEU A 352 -28.85 36.67 -2.43
N VAL A 353 -28.41 36.62 -3.69
CA VAL A 353 -27.20 35.87 -4.06
C VAL A 353 -25.96 36.55 -3.46
N ASN A 354 -25.87 37.87 -3.51
CA ASN A 354 -24.76 38.61 -2.91
C ASN A 354 -24.68 38.39 -1.38
N ASP A 355 -25.81 38.46 -0.68
CA ASP A 355 -25.88 38.28 0.78
C ASP A 355 -25.56 36.83 1.17
N THR A 356 -25.94 35.86 0.33
CA THR A 356 -25.54 34.47 0.48
C THR A 356 -24.01 34.34 0.40
N LEU A 357 -23.40 34.90 -0.61
CA LEU A 357 -21.95 34.88 -0.81
C LEU A 357 -21.22 35.57 0.36
N MET A 358 -21.64 36.76 0.74
CA MET A 358 -21.02 37.50 1.84
C MET A 358 -21.09 36.72 3.17
N SER A 359 -22.18 35.99 3.41
CA SER A 359 -22.37 35.19 4.63
C SER A 359 -21.59 33.87 4.62
N MET A 360 -21.38 33.25 3.43
CA MET A 360 -20.78 31.90 3.29
C MET A 360 -19.32 31.92 2.87
N ALA A 361 -18.84 32.98 2.17
CA ALA A 361 -17.47 33.04 1.67
C ALA A 361 -16.41 32.80 2.77
N LYS A 362 -16.56 33.44 3.91
CA LYS A 362 -15.60 33.28 5.00
C LYS A 362 -15.65 31.90 5.66
N PRO A 363 -16.79 31.39 6.10
CA PRO A 363 -16.86 30.01 6.62
C PRO A 363 -16.35 28.96 5.63
N CYS A 364 -16.85 28.96 4.37
CA CYS A 364 -16.43 27.96 3.37
C CYS A 364 -14.93 28.07 3.01
N LEU A 365 -14.35 29.28 2.96
CA LEU A 365 -12.92 29.44 2.75
C LEU A 365 -12.11 28.79 3.88
N TYR A 366 -12.50 29.01 5.15
CA TYR A 366 -11.80 28.40 6.28
C TYR A 366 -11.98 26.89 6.33
N THR A 367 -13.16 26.37 5.99
CA THR A 367 -13.41 24.92 5.86
C THR A 367 -12.48 24.33 4.81
N VAL A 368 -12.40 24.93 3.63
CA VAL A 368 -11.51 24.46 2.58
C VAL A 368 -10.05 24.53 3.01
N LEU A 369 -9.61 25.61 3.65
CA LEU A 369 -8.24 25.73 4.14
C LEU A 369 -7.91 24.68 5.23
N THR A 370 -8.83 24.40 6.15
CA THR A 370 -8.61 23.35 7.17
C THR A 370 -8.57 21.97 6.54
N THR A 371 -9.38 21.72 5.52
CA THR A 371 -9.37 20.45 4.77
C THR A 371 -8.09 20.32 3.94
N ILE A 372 -7.61 21.40 3.31
CA ILE A 372 -6.30 21.43 2.64
C ILE A 372 -5.18 21.10 3.63
N VAL A 373 -5.16 21.69 4.82
CA VAL A 373 -4.17 21.40 5.86
C VAL A 373 -4.19 19.91 6.22
N ALA A 374 -5.37 19.31 6.34
CA ALA A 374 -5.50 17.89 6.64
C ALA A 374 -4.92 17.01 5.53
N PHE A 375 -5.22 17.28 4.25
CA PHE A 375 -4.66 16.51 3.14
C PHE A 375 -3.18 16.78 2.90
N THR A 376 -2.73 18.03 3.06
CA THR A 376 -1.30 18.35 2.95
C THR A 376 -0.47 17.69 4.05
N SER A 377 -1.04 17.39 5.22
CA SER A 377 -0.33 16.63 6.25
C SER A 377 0.05 15.21 5.82
N LEU A 378 -0.70 14.61 4.88
CA LEU A 378 -0.37 13.30 4.30
C LEU A 378 0.93 13.34 3.48
N VAL A 379 1.34 14.51 3.02
CA VAL A 379 2.61 14.70 2.28
C VAL A 379 3.83 14.47 3.18
N VAL A 380 3.67 14.56 4.49
CA VAL A 380 4.75 14.25 5.46
C VAL A 380 4.97 12.73 5.62
N SER A 381 4.10 11.91 5.03
CA SER A 381 4.26 10.45 4.97
C SER A 381 5.48 10.06 4.13
N ASN A 382 6.09 8.92 4.42
CA ASN A 382 7.14 8.32 3.56
C ASN A 382 6.55 7.36 2.50
N ILE A 383 5.22 7.29 2.38
CA ILE A 383 4.52 6.33 1.52
C ILE A 383 4.02 7.08 0.29
N ARG A 384 4.59 6.80 -0.87
CA ARG A 384 4.33 7.52 -2.12
C ARG A 384 2.85 7.65 -2.48
N PRO A 385 2.05 6.57 -2.48
CA PRO A 385 0.62 6.69 -2.79
C PRO A 385 -0.17 7.59 -1.83
N VAL A 386 0.23 7.66 -0.56
CA VAL A 386 -0.39 8.55 0.44
C VAL A 386 -0.04 10.01 0.18
N ILE A 387 1.21 10.28 -0.19
CA ILE A 387 1.70 11.61 -0.60
C ILE A 387 0.92 12.10 -1.83
N ASP A 388 0.84 11.26 -2.87
CA ASP A 388 0.14 11.58 -4.11
C ASP A 388 -1.35 11.86 -3.86
N PHE A 389 -2.00 11.05 -3.04
CA PHE A 389 -3.38 11.27 -2.62
C PHE A 389 -3.55 12.62 -1.89
N GLY A 390 -2.64 12.97 -0.99
CA GLY A 390 -2.62 14.25 -0.28
C GLY A 390 -2.56 15.45 -1.22
N TRP A 391 -1.67 15.42 -2.22
CA TRP A 391 -1.54 16.47 -3.22
C TRP A 391 -2.74 16.55 -4.16
N MET A 392 -3.22 15.41 -4.67
CA MET A 392 -4.40 15.36 -5.56
C MET A 392 -5.62 15.94 -4.87
N MET A 393 -5.85 15.57 -3.61
CA MET A 393 -6.95 16.12 -2.81
C MET A 393 -6.80 17.63 -2.55
N THR A 394 -5.61 18.09 -2.22
CA THR A 394 -5.31 19.52 -1.99
C THR A 394 -5.64 20.35 -3.23
N MET A 395 -5.23 19.91 -4.42
CA MET A 395 -5.54 20.55 -5.68
C MET A 395 -7.03 20.46 -6.01
N GLY A 396 -7.63 19.28 -5.84
CA GLY A 396 -9.04 19.03 -6.10
C GLY A 396 -9.96 19.92 -5.24
N ILE A 397 -9.71 20.02 -3.94
CA ILE A 397 -10.51 20.85 -3.01
C ILE A 397 -10.33 22.34 -3.30
N SER A 398 -9.11 22.76 -3.65
CA SER A 398 -8.86 24.15 -4.07
C SER A 398 -9.67 24.51 -5.33
N LEU A 399 -9.69 23.60 -6.30
CA LEU A 399 -10.50 23.75 -7.52
C LEU A 399 -12.00 23.73 -7.18
N ALA A 400 -12.45 22.82 -6.30
CA ALA A 400 -13.86 22.71 -5.88
C ALA A 400 -14.40 24.01 -5.30
N LEU A 401 -13.61 24.73 -4.47
CA LEU A 401 -13.97 26.04 -3.97
C LEU A 401 -14.20 27.04 -5.09
N VAL A 402 -13.25 27.13 -6.03
CA VAL A 402 -13.34 28.06 -7.16
C VAL A 402 -14.55 27.75 -8.04
N VAL A 403 -14.75 26.48 -8.37
CA VAL A 403 -15.85 26.02 -9.23
C VAL A 403 -17.19 26.23 -8.54
N ALA A 404 -17.35 25.86 -7.27
CA ALA A 404 -18.60 26.02 -6.53
C ALA A 404 -18.98 27.49 -6.36
N PHE A 405 -18.02 28.35 -5.99
CA PHE A 405 -18.27 29.80 -5.85
C PHE A 405 -18.39 30.53 -7.18
N THR A 406 -18.14 29.88 -8.30
CA THR A 406 -18.34 30.45 -9.64
C THR A 406 -19.66 29.97 -10.26
N ILE A 407 -19.88 28.65 -10.29
CA ILE A 407 -21.01 28.05 -10.99
C ILE A 407 -22.30 28.20 -10.23
N VAL A 408 -22.30 27.96 -8.90
CA VAL A 408 -23.52 28.01 -8.10
C VAL A 408 -24.12 29.41 -8.08
N PRO A 409 -23.38 30.49 -7.80
CA PRO A 409 -23.95 31.86 -7.84
C PRO A 409 -24.37 32.30 -9.23
N ALA A 410 -23.57 31.96 -10.27
CA ALA A 410 -23.94 32.29 -11.64
C ALA A 410 -25.23 31.56 -12.07
N GLY A 411 -25.37 30.27 -11.70
CA GLY A 411 -26.59 29.50 -11.96
C GLY A 411 -27.80 30.05 -11.19
N MET A 412 -27.63 30.45 -9.92
CA MET A 412 -28.70 31.11 -9.15
C MET A 412 -29.20 32.39 -9.84
N MET A 413 -28.26 33.18 -10.40
CA MET A 413 -28.63 34.40 -11.13
C MET A 413 -29.45 34.09 -12.41
N LEU A 414 -29.15 33.00 -13.12
CA LEU A 414 -29.85 32.60 -14.34
C LEU A 414 -31.22 31.96 -14.07
N PHE A 415 -31.33 31.10 -13.03
CA PHE A 415 -32.59 30.43 -12.70
C PHE A 415 -33.63 31.35 -12.03
N GLY A 416 -33.22 32.53 -11.56
CA GLY A 416 -34.12 33.49 -10.93
C GLY A 416 -34.68 33.05 -9.60
N LYS A 417 -35.57 33.90 -9.02
CA LYS A 417 -36.09 33.76 -7.66
C LYS A 417 -37.22 32.73 -7.63
N GLY A 418 -37.42 31.75 -8.13
CA GLY A 418 -38.53 30.77 -8.08
C GLY A 418 -39.50 30.95 -6.91
N ASP A 419 -40.56 30.17 -6.91
CA ASP A 419 -41.57 30.19 -5.85
C ASP A 419 -40.90 29.93 -4.49
N GLY A 420 -41.21 30.79 -3.50
CA GLY A 420 -40.71 30.68 -2.16
C GLY A 420 -41.04 29.30 -1.57
N ALA A 421 -40.07 28.68 -0.93
CA ALA A 421 -40.22 27.36 -0.36
C ALA A 421 -41.27 27.32 0.75
N GLY A 422 -42.50 27.10 0.41
CA GLY A 422 -43.56 26.65 1.29
C GLY A 422 -43.52 25.11 1.37
N GLY A 423 -42.50 24.56 1.96
CA GLY A 423 -42.44 23.14 2.27
C GLY A 423 -42.13 23.00 3.77
N ASP A 424 -42.96 22.27 4.49
CA ASP A 424 -42.69 21.81 5.85
C ASP A 424 -41.34 21.08 5.85
N ASP A 425 -40.30 21.80 6.30
CA ASP A 425 -38.95 21.29 6.35
C ASP A 425 -38.78 20.53 7.70
N ASN A 426 -39.16 19.23 7.70
CA ASN A 426 -39.09 18.38 8.89
C ASN A 426 -37.67 18.32 9.52
N SER A 427 -36.66 18.78 8.83
CA SER A 427 -35.28 18.78 9.35
C SER A 427 -35.07 19.81 10.47
N ALA A 428 -35.79 20.96 10.46
CA ALA A 428 -35.77 21.90 11.56
C ALA A 428 -36.29 21.24 12.85
N ALA A 429 -37.27 20.34 12.74
CA ALA A 429 -37.79 19.59 13.88
C ALA A 429 -36.77 18.57 14.41
N ILE A 430 -35.92 17.97 13.54
CA ILE A 430 -34.86 17.05 13.97
C ILE A 430 -33.75 17.80 14.69
N THR A 431 -33.25 18.92 14.14
CA THR A 431 -32.15 19.67 14.72
C THR A 431 -32.57 20.37 16.02
N SER A 432 -33.85 20.76 16.16
CA SER A 432 -34.40 21.27 17.42
C SER A 432 -34.45 20.23 18.55
N LYS A 433 -34.61 18.93 18.21
CA LYS A 433 -34.49 17.86 19.20
C LYS A 433 -33.08 17.73 19.75
N PHE A 434 -32.04 17.96 18.95
CA PHE A 434 -30.65 17.95 19.43
C PHE A 434 -30.40 19.12 20.43
N SER A 435 -30.93 20.30 20.16
CA SER A 435 -30.78 21.44 21.10
C SER A 435 -31.51 21.20 22.42
N TRP A 436 -32.75 20.65 22.35
CA TRP A 436 -33.51 20.25 23.54
C TRP A 436 -32.77 19.17 24.35
N PHE A 437 -32.22 18.13 23.65
CA PHE A 437 -31.45 17.07 24.29
C PHE A 437 -30.18 17.60 24.98
N THR A 438 -29.46 18.50 24.31
CA THR A 438 -28.24 19.12 24.86
C THR A 438 -28.54 20.00 26.10
N GLU A 439 -29.67 20.69 26.10
CA GLU A 439 -30.12 21.49 27.24
C GLU A 439 -30.46 20.63 28.46
N HIS A 440 -31.35 19.61 28.27
CA HIS A 440 -31.87 18.81 29.37
C HIS A 440 -30.95 17.69 29.83
N TYR A 441 -30.23 17.05 28.89
CA TYR A 441 -29.35 15.89 29.15
C TYR A 441 -27.86 16.20 28.96
N GLY A 442 -27.45 17.44 29.08
CA GLY A 442 -26.06 17.84 28.77
C GLY A 442 -25.00 17.19 29.65
N SER A 443 -25.33 16.76 30.90
CA SER A 443 -24.40 15.98 31.73
C SER A 443 -24.22 14.58 31.23
N VAL A 444 -25.29 13.96 30.64
CA VAL A 444 -25.24 12.65 30.01
C VAL A 444 -24.38 12.72 28.75
N VAL A 445 -24.47 13.81 27.98
CA VAL A 445 -23.63 14.02 26.78
C VAL A 445 -22.14 14.04 27.16
N LEU A 446 -21.77 14.74 28.22
CA LEU A 446 -20.37 14.80 28.69
C LEU A 446 -19.88 13.43 29.18
N LEU A 447 -20.71 12.74 29.96
CA LEU A 447 -20.40 11.40 30.47
C LEU A 447 -20.23 10.41 29.32
N ALA A 448 -21.15 10.42 28.35
CA ALA A 448 -21.08 9.57 27.16
C ALA A 448 -19.82 9.87 26.32
N ALA A 449 -19.48 11.13 26.12
CA ALA A 449 -18.26 11.51 25.41
C ALA A 449 -16.98 11.05 26.14
N ALA A 450 -16.96 11.18 27.48
CA ALA A 450 -15.83 10.69 28.30
C ALA A 450 -15.71 9.16 28.24
N LEU A 451 -16.84 8.44 28.35
CA LEU A 451 -16.87 6.97 28.25
C LEU A 451 -16.41 6.48 26.86
N LEU A 452 -16.92 7.11 25.79
CA LEU A 452 -16.48 6.83 24.43
C LEU A 452 -14.98 7.11 24.24
N GLY A 453 -14.45 8.16 24.85
CA GLY A 453 -13.02 8.45 24.85
C GLY A 453 -12.18 7.36 25.54
N ILE A 454 -12.66 6.83 26.66
CA ILE A 454 -12.00 5.74 27.37
C ILE A 454 -12.03 4.44 26.55
N ILE A 455 -13.20 4.10 25.98
CA ILE A 455 -13.37 2.93 25.10
C ILE A 455 -12.47 3.06 23.87
N ALA A 456 -12.41 4.25 23.28
CA ALA A 456 -11.56 4.52 22.13
C ALA A 456 -10.07 4.38 22.49
N ALA A 457 -9.63 4.89 23.63
CA ALA A 457 -8.25 4.73 24.09
C ALA A 457 -7.88 3.27 24.32
N TYR A 458 -8.78 2.48 24.91
CA TYR A 458 -8.59 1.03 25.04
C TYR A 458 -8.47 0.32 23.68
N GLY A 459 -9.33 0.70 22.72
CA GLY A 459 -9.28 0.15 21.36
C GLY A 459 -8.00 0.54 20.61
N ILE A 460 -7.55 1.78 20.72
CA ILE A 460 -6.29 2.25 20.11
C ILE A 460 -5.09 1.44 20.63
N ALA A 461 -5.09 1.09 21.93
CA ALA A 461 -4.04 0.26 22.51
C ALA A 461 -4.03 -1.20 21.98
N LYS A 462 -5.11 -1.63 21.32
CA LYS A 462 -5.23 -2.95 20.67
C LYS A 462 -5.06 -2.88 19.14
N LEU A 463 -4.77 -1.71 18.60
CA LEU A 463 -4.64 -1.54 17.15
C LEU A 463 -3.38 -2.24 16.67
N GLU A 464 -3.56 -3.18 15.75
CA GLU A 464 -2.49 -3.95 15.11
C GLU A 464 -2.16 -3.36 13.74
N VAL A 465 -0.88 -3.52 13.36
CA VAL A 465 -0.37 -3.07 12.06
C VAL A 465 -0.17 -4.27 11.12
N GLU A 466 -0.06 -5.48 11.68
CA GLU A 466 0.06 -6.71 10.92
C GLU A 466 -1.20 -6.93 10.08
N ASN A 467 -1.01 -7.06 8.77
CA ASN A 467 -2.06 -7.35 7.83
C ASN A 467 -1.57 -8.38 6.79
N ARG A 468 -2.41 -9.34 6.48
CA ARG A 468 -2.12 -10.33 5.44
C ARG A 468 -2.56 -9.74 4.10
N PHE A 469 -1.74 -9.90 3.08
CA PHE A 469 -2.05 -9.37 1.75
C PHE A 469 -3.32 -10.01 1.16
N ILE A 470 -3.54 -11.29 1.45
CA ILE A 470 -4.76 -12.02 1.03
C ILE A 470 -6.05 -11.37 1.56
N ASP A 471 -6.03 -10.78 2.77
CA ASP A 471 -7.19 -10.13 3.39
C ASP A 471 -7.60 -8.81 2.70
N TYR A 472 -6.85 -8.35 1.71
CA TYR A 472 -7.28 -7.23 0.87
C TYR A 472 -8.41 -7.59 -0.10
N PHE A 473 -8.66 -8.87 -0.31
CA PHE A 473 -9.64 -9.38 -1.26
C PHE A 473 -10.78 -10.10 -0.55
N ARG A 474 -11.95 -10.05 -1.16
CA ARG A 474 -13.11 -10.80 -0.63
C ARG A 474 -12.89 -12.30 -0.86
N ALA A 475 -13.32 -13.10 0.11
CA ALA A 475 -13.15 -14.57 0.09
C ALA A 475 -13.84 -15.26 -1.11
N ASP A 476 -14.82 -14.63 -1.75
CA ASP A 476 -15.48 -15.13 -2.94
C ASP A 476 -14.77 -14.80 -4.27
N THR A 477 -13.65 -14.08 -4.23
CA THR A 477 -12.85 -13.74 -5.42
C THR A 477 -11.88 -14.86 -5.78
N GLU A 478 -11.61 -15.03 -7.08
CA GLU A 478 -10.64 -16.01 -7.57
C GLU A 478 -9.24 -15.80 -7.02
N ILE A 479 -8.82 -14.54 -6.90
CA ILE A 479 -7.52 -14.17 -6.33
C ILE A 479 -7.38 -14.65 -4.87
N TYR A 480 -8.41 -14.46 -4.03
CA TYR A 480 -8.38 -14.95 -2.64
C TYR A 480 -8.27 -16.46 -2.60
N GLN A 481 -9.13 -17.17 -3.33
CA GLN A 481 -9.17 -18.63 -3.37
C GLN A 481 -7.88 -19.24 -3.92
N GLY A 482 -7.32 -18.64 -4.98
CA GLY A 482 -6.06 -19.06 -5.56
C GLY A 482 -4.88 -18.87 -4.60
N MET A 483 -4.80 -17.71 -3.95
CA MET A 483 -3.76 -17.45 -2.93
C MET A 483 -3.89 -18.40 -1.74
N GLU A 484 -5.10 -18.67 -1.25
CA GLU A 484 -5.33 -19.61 -0.14
C GLU A 484 -4.89 -21.03 -0.50
N VAL A 485 -5.19 -21.50 -1.72
CA VAL A 485 -4.74 -22.83 -2.19
C VAL A 485 -3.22 -22.88 -2.30
N ILE A 486 -2.58 -21.87 -2.89
CA ILE A 486 -1.11 -21.82 -3.01
C ILE A 486 -0.46 -21.77 -1.63
N ASP A 487 -0.99 -20.94 -0.72
CA ASP A 487 -0.47 -20.76 0.63
C ASP A 487 -0.51 -22.05 1.45
N THR A 488 -1.62 -22.78 1.38
CA THR A 488 -1.85 -23.97 2.20
C THR A 488 -1.34 -25.26 1.56
N ALA A 489 -1.41 -25.40 0.22
CA ALA A 489 -1.09 -26.64 -0.50
C ALA A 489 0.30 -26.65 -1.13
N LEU A 490 0.90 -25.48 -1.42
CA LEU A 490 2.17 -25.38 -2.15
C LEU A 490 3.25 -24.59 -1.36
N GLY A 491 3.15 -24.61 -0.03
CA GLY A 491 4.24 -24.18 0.87
C GLY A 491 4.39 -22.67 1.06
N GLY A 492 3.31 -21.88 0.93
CA GLY A 492 3.30 -20.45 1.25
C GLY A 492 3.33 -19.52 0.03
N THR A 493 2.91 -18.29 0.25
CA THR A 493 2.77 -17.25 -0.78
C THR A 493 3.76 -16.11 -0.65
N THR A 494 4.37 -15.91 0.53
CA THR A 494 5.24 -14.75 0.80
C THR A 494 6.72 -15.16 0.84
N PRO A 495 7.53 -14.83 -0.19
CA PRO A 495 8.93 -15.20 -0.24
C PRO A 495 9.79 -14.37 0.73
N LEU A 496 10.74 -15.03 1.36
CA LEU A 496 11.83 -14.47 2.15
C LEU A 496 13.13 -15.15 1.75
N ASP A 497 14.15 -14.37 1.46
CA ASP A 497 15.50 -14.85 1.20
C ASP A 497 16.43 -14.44 2.33
N ILE A 498 17.22 -15.39 2.79
CA ILE A 498 18.31 -15.18 3.73
C ILE A 498 19.60 -15.31 2.94
N ILE A 499 20.35 -14.24 2.84
CA ILE A 499 21.63 -14.16 2.14
C ILE A 499 22.75 -14.20 3.16
N LEU A 500 23.64 -15.17 2.99
CA LEU A 500 24.72 -15.47 3.92
C LEU A 500 26.06 -15.32 3.20
N GLN A 501 26.91 -14.42 3.71
CA GLN A 501 28.31 -14.31 3.26
C GLN A 501 29.17 -15.34 4.00
N ALA A 502 30.17 -15.88 3.34
CA ALA A 502 31.12 -16.78 3.99
C ALA A 502 31.84 -16.04 5.13
N PRO A 503 32.05 -16.70 6.27
CA PRO A 503 32.77 -16.11 7.39
C PRO A 503 34.16 -15.63 6.93
N THR A 504 34.48 -14.36 7.18
CA THR A 504 35.83 -13.85 6.95
C THR A 504 36.72 -14.41 8.03
N PHE A 505 37.33 -15.56 7.79
CA PHE A 505 38.37 -16.05 8.67
C PHE A 505 39.49 -14.99 8.67
N ALA A 506 39.63 -14.26 9.77
CA ALA A 506 40.87 -13.51 10.03
C ALA A 506 42.02 -14.49 9.82
N ALA A 507 42.87 -14.23 8.82
CA ALA A 507 44.02 -15.10 8.52
C ALA A 507 44.70 -15.40 9.86
N LEU A 508 44.59 -16.66 10.31
CA LEU A 508 45.35 -17.11 11.45
C LEU A 508 46.78 -16.67 11.17
N PRO A 509 47.47 -15.93 12.09
CA PRO A 509 48.88 -15.59 11.87
C PRO A 509 49.55 -16.92 11.56
N VAL A 510 50.12 -17.03 10.37
CA VAL A 510 50.90 -18.20 9.98
C VAL A 510 51.92 -18.32 11.08
N ALA A 511 51.77 -19.35 11.91
CA ALA A 511 52.77 -19.68 12.94
C ALA A 511 54.06 -19.96 12.16
N GLY A 512 54.93 -18.99 12.11
CA GLY A 512 56.27 -19.16 11.57
C GLY A 512 56.83 -20.42 12.21
N PRO A 513 57.70 -21.20 11.55
CA PRO A 513 58.18 -22.46 12.05
C PRO A 513 58.75 -22.16 13.46
N SER A 514 58.11 -22.82 14.46
CA SER A 514 58.49 -22.79 15.84
C SER A 514 59.97 -23.13 15.92
N GLY A 515 60.80 -22.11 16.26
CA GLY A 515 62.20 -22.30 16.54
C GLY A 515 62.39 -23.37 17.57
N VAL A 516 63.08 -24.39 17.20
CA VAL A 516 63.69 -25.36 18.11
C VAL A 516 64.66 -24.58 18.99
N GLU A 517 64.40 -24.50 20.30
CA GLU A 517 65.31 -23.96 21.29
C GLU A 517 66.62 -24.72 21.20
N GLY A 518 67.67 -23.99 20.87
CA GLY A 518 69.00 -24.48 20.79
C GLY A 518 69.58 -24.71 22.21
N TYR A 519 70.19 -25.87 22.35
CA TYR A 519 71.19 -26.10 23.41
C TYR A 519 72.58 -25.81 22.87
N GLY A 520 73.36 -24.94 23.62
CA GLY A 520 74.75 -25.10 23.92
C GLY A 520 75.69 -24.71 22.81
N GLU A 521 76.36 -23.59 23.11
CA GLU A 521 77.64 -23.23 22.62
C GLU A 521 78.65 -24.40 22.81
N ASP A 522 79.36 -24.68 21.73
CA ASP A 522 80.83 -25.00 21.91
C ASP A 522 81.59 -24.64 20.60
N ASP A 523 82.58 -23.79 20.82
CA ASP A 523 83.65 -23.29 20.07
C ASP A 523 84.47 -24.40 19.37
N TYR A 524 84.93 -24.16 18.10
CA TYR A 524 86.17 -24.54 17.54
C TYR A 524 86.31 -24.27 16.01
N GLY A 525 87.25 -23.39 15.69
CA GLY A 525 88.28 -23.65 14.68
C GLY A 525 87.98 -23.21 13.25
N GLU A 526 88.59 -22.04 12.92
CA GLU A 526 88.97 -21.71 11.54
C GLU A 526 89.80 -22.82 10.90
N ASP A 527 89.54 -23.18 9.67
CA ASP A 527 90.62 -23.55 8.71
C ASP A 527 90.17 -23.22 7.28
N ASP A 528 90.93 -22.40 6.72
CA ASP A 528 91.25 -21.93 5.36
C ASP A 528 91.52 -23.10 4.38
N TYR A 529 91.05 -23.00 3.13
CA TYR A 529 91.62 -23.51 1.88
C TYR A 529 90.63 -23.45 0.77
N GLY A 530 90.81 -22.63 -0.16
CA GLY A 530 91.40 -22.88 -1.44
C GLY A 530 90.45 -22.62 -2.59
N GLU A 531 90.72 -21.53 -3.33
CA GLU A 531 90.24 -21.25 -4.65
C GLU A 531 90.52 -22.44 -5.62
N ASP A 532 89.57 -22.87 -6.37
CA ASP A 532 89.80 -23.40 -7.72
C ASP A 532 88.66 -23.00 -8.66
N ASP A 533 89.13 -22.21 -9.59
CA ASP A 533 88.57 -21.75 -10.85
C ASP A 533 88.22 -22.91 -11.79
N TYR A 534 87.04 -22.97 -12.36
CA TYR A 534 86.74 -23.55 -13.66
C TYR A 534 85.37 -23.18 -14.24
N GLY A 535 85.40 -22.38 -15.27
CA GLY A 535 84.57 -22.68 -16.48
C GLY A 535 83.19 -22.08 -16.55
N GLU A 536 83.10 -20.93 -17.23
CA GLU A 536 81.94 -20.44 -17.92
C GLU A 536 81.40 -21.50 -18.89
N ASP A 537 80.17 -21.95 -18.68
CA ASP A 537 79.33 -22.46 -19.78
C ASP A 537 78.00 -21.72 -19.73
N ASP A 538 77.84 -20.98 -20.80
CA ASP A 538 76.70 -20.23 -21.27
C ASP A 538 75.50 -21.17 -21.50
N TYR A 539 74.46 -21.12 -20.66
CA TYR A 539 73.14 -21.59 -20.97
C TYR A 539 72.14 -20.50 -20.68
N GLY A 540 71.39 -20.15 -21.72
CA GLY A 540 70.45 -19.13 -21.89
C GLY A 540 69.52 -18.88 -20.71
N GLU A 541 69.30 -17.63 -20.40
CA GLU A 541 68.18 -17.11 -19.64
C GLU A 541 66.90 -17.49 -20.38
N ASP A 542 66.25 -18.58 -19.94
CA ASP A 542 64.86 -18.81 -20.20
C ASP A 542 64.08 -17.88 -19.23
N ASP A 543 63.61 -16.80 -19.80
CA ASP A 543 62.65 -15.85 -19.30
C ASP A 543 61.37 -16.60 -18.85
N TYR A 544 61.37 -17.09 -17.61
CA TYR A 544 60.08 -17.45 -16.97
C TYR A 544 59.38 -16.17 -16.60
N SER A 545 58.83 -15.49 -17.61
CA SER A 545 57.66 -14.66 -17.39
C SER A 545 56.66 -15.52 -16.59
N GLU A 546 56.37 -15.07 -15.39
CA GLU A 546 55.14 -15.47 -14.67
C GLU A 546 53.98 -15.16 -15.61
N ASP A 547 53.74 -16.03 -16.54
CA ASP A 547 52.42 -16.18 -17.12
C ASP A 547 51.53 -16.61 -15.96
N ASN A 548 50.82 -15.63 -15.41
CA ASN A 548 49.57 -15.80 -14.72
C ASN A 548 48.59 -16.43 -15.68
N THR A 549 48.90 -17.69 -16.08
CA THR A 549 47.89 -18.55 -16.65
C THR A 549 46.82 -18.70 -15.55
N ASN A 550 45.70 -18.11 -15.81
CA ASN A 550 44.40 -18.49 -15.25
C ASN A 550 44.37 -20.02 -15.01
N SER A 551 44.91 -20.44 -13.88
CA SER A 551 44.33 -21.60 -13.21
C SER A 551 42.99 -21.09 -12.72
N SER A 552 41.94 -21.37 -13.46
CA SER A 552 40.62 -21.53 -12.95
C SER A 552 40.62 -22.68 -11.92
N GLY A 553 41.40 -22.50 -10.86
CA GLY A 553 41.33 -23.25 -9.66
C GLY A 553 40.04 -22.77 -9.02
N LEU A 554 39.04 -23.65 -9.06
CA LEU A 554 37.81 -23.53 -8.32
C LEU A 554 38.18 -23.05 -6.90
N LYS A 555 37.82 -21.82 -6.54
CA LYS A 555 37.89 -21.38 -5.15
C LYS A 555 37.01 -22.34 -4.37
N ASP A 556 37.57 -22.96 -3.32
CA ASP A 556 36.79 -23.81 -2.44
C ASP A 556 35.78 -22.93 -1.72
N SER A 557 34.48 -23.08 -2.05
CA SER A 557 33.41 -22.37 -1.39
C SER A 557 33.22 -22.92 0.02
N TYR A 558 33.21 -22.04 1.03
CA TYR A 558 32.87 -22.38 2.41
C TYR A 558 31.50 -23.09 2.49
N TRP A 559 30.50 -22.54 1.80
CA TRP A 559 29.12 -23.05 1.84
C TRP A 559 28.95 -24.41 1.18
N PHE A 560 29.85 -24.78 0.25
CA PHE A 560 29.85 -26.11 -0.40
C PHE A 560 30.87 -27.07 0.27
N SER A 561 31.14 -26.88 1.56
CA SER A 561 31.96 -27.76 2.40
C SER A 561 31.11 -28.48 3.44
N SER A 562 31.64 -29.52 4.04
CA SER A 562 30.97 -30.27 5.11
C SER A 562 30.63 -29.39 6.32
N THR A 563 31.45 -28.38 6.61
CA THR A 563 31.22 -27.41 7.71
C THR A 563 30.11 -26.43 7.34
N GLY A 564 30.18 -25.77 6.19
CA GLY A 564 29.19 -24.81 5.74
C GLY A 564 27.81 -25.46 5.54
N LEU A 565 27.76 -26.66 4.98
CA LEU A 565 26.52 -27.42 4.84
C LEU A 565 25.94 -27.86 6.20
N ALA A 566 26.79 -28.13 7.21
CA ALA A 566 26.30 -28.41 8.56
C ALA A 566 25.67 -27.18 9.21
N ASP A 567 26.24 -25.99 9.02
CA ASP A 567 25.69 -24.73 9.52
C ASP A 567 24.40 -24.35 8.81
N LEU A 568 24.34 -24.47 7.49
CA LEU A 568 23.11 -24.32 6.72
C LEU A 568 22.04 -25.30 7.17
N SER A 569 22.39 -26.57 7.43
CA SER A 569 21.46 -27.62 7.88
C SER A 569 20.85 -27.30 9.24
N LYS A 570 21.62 -26.74 10.18
CA LYS A 570 21.09 -26.30 11.48
C LYS A 570 20.06 -25.18 11.30
N LEU A 571 20.38 -24.18 10.49
CA LEU A 571 19.50 -23.06 10.22
C LEU A 571 18.23 -23.53 9.49
N GLN A 572 18.35 -24.37 8.47
CA GLN A 572 17.22 -24.93 7.74
C GLN A 572 16.28 -25.75 8.65
N GLN A 573 16.80 -26.60 9.51
CA GLN A 573 15.99 -27.39 10.46
C GLN A 573 15.21 -26.48 11.42
N PHE A 574 15.84 -25.40 11.89
CA PHE A 574 15.14 -24.42 12.70
C PHE A 574 14.01 -23.73 11.93
N LEU A 575 14.27 -23.34 10.68
CA LEU A 575 13.28 -22.67 9.80
C LEU A 575 12.09 -23.61 9.51
N GLU A 576 12.36 -24.87 9.16
CA GLU A 576 11.32 -25.88 8.90
C GLU A 576 10.45 -26.21 10.12
N ALA A 577 10.97 -25.98 11.33
CA ALA A 577 10.23 -26.17 12.57
C ALA A 577 9.28 -25.00 12.92
N GLN A 578 9.37 -23.86 12.22
CA GLN A 578 8.49 -22.72 12.46
C GLN A 578 7.13 -22.95 11.77
N PRO A 579 6.02 -22.79 12.51
CA PRO A 579 4.68 -23.00 11.94
C PRO A 579 4.30 -21.99 10.85
N GLU A 580 4.96 -20.82 10.84
CA GLU A 580 4.74 -19.75 9.87
C GLU A 580 5.48 -19.98 8.55
N ILE A 581 6.37 -20.99 8.48
CA ILE A 581 7.17 -21.31 7.30
C ILE A 581 6.64 -22.58 6.64
N GLY A 582 6.25 -22.46 5.38
CA GLY A 582 5.73 -23.61 4.62
C GLY A 582 6.82 -24.39 3.89
N LYS A 583 7.72 -23.71 3.21
CA LYS A 583 8.82 -24.35 2.48
C LYS A 583 10.14 -23.62 2.67
N VAL A 584 11.21 -24.38 2.86
CA VAL A 584 12.60 -23.89 2.88
C VAL A 584 13.35 -24.60 1.76
N SER A 585 14.12 -23.86 1.00
CA SER A 585 14.95 -24.36 -0.11
C SER A 585 16.38 -23.79 -0.01
N SER A 586 17.38 -24.68 -0.05
CA SER A 586 18.81 -24.29 0.03
C SER A 586 19.70 -25.42 -0.53
N LEU A 587 21.00 -25.22 -0.49
CA LEU A 587 21.99 -26.26 -0.82
C LEU A 587 21.82 -27.55 0.02
N VAL A 588 21.25 -27.45 1.21
CA VAL A 588 21.06 -28.60 2.13
C VAL A 588 20.20 -29.69 1.50
N GLN A 589 19.20 -29.34 0.70
CA GLN A 589 18.33 -30.32 0.08
C GLN A 589 19.09 -31.16 -0.97
N ILE A 590 19.98 -30.52 -1.73
CA ILE A 590 20.82 -31.18 -2.71
C ILE A 590 21.80 -32.10 -1.99
N TYR A 591 22.39 -31.63 -0.90
CA TYR A 591 23.25 -32.41 -0.06
C TYR A 591 22.53 -33.63 0.56
N GLN A 592 21.28 -33.46 1.00
CA GLN A 592 20.46 -34.58 1.51
C GLN A 592 20.22 -35.64 0.43
N VAL A 593 19.79 -35.20 -0.76
CA VAL A 593 19.59 -36.12 -1.89
C VAL A 593 20.89 -36.85 -2.24
N ALA A 594 22.01 -36.13 -2.34
CA ALA A 594 23.30 -36.78 -2.65
C ALA A 594 23.74 -37.79 -1.57
N THR A 595 23.48 -37.42 -0.28
CA THR A 595 23.74 -38.34 0.85
C THR A 595 22.84 -39.59 0.79
N ASP A 596 21.57 -39.43 0.45
CA ASP A 596 20.62 -40.52 0.32
C ASP A 596 20.97 -41.45 -0.87
N LEU A 597 21.42 -40.87 -1.99
CA LEU A 597 21.85 -41.61 -3.18
C LEU A 597 23.14 -42.36 -2.90
N SER A 598 24.11 -41.79 -2.20
CA SER A 598 25.40 -42.37 -1.81
C SER A 598 25.30 -43.40 -0.69
N GLY A 599 24.26 -43.28 0.17
CA GLY A 599 24.05 -44.10 1.34
C GLY A 599 24.95 -43.77 2.55
N HIS A 600 25.72 -42.70 2.49
CA HIS A 600 26.56 -42.15 3.58
C HIS A 600 26.73 -40.65 3.44
N LYS A 601 27.14 -39.98 4.51
CA LYS A 601 27.45 -38.55 4.50
C LYS A 601 28.68 -38.29 3.64
N LEU A 602 28.60 -37.34 2.72
CA LEU A 602 29.69 -36.96 1.84
C LEU A 602 30.72 -36.13 2.61
N ASN A 603 32.01 -36.46 2.40
CA ASN A 603 33.13 -35.66 2.88
C ASN A 603 33.50 -34.56 1.86
N ASP A 604 34.41 -33.63 2.22
CA ASP A 604 34.76 -32.47 1.37
C ASP A 604 35.34 -32.91 -0.01
N PHE A 605 36.09 -34.01 -0.06
CA PHE A 605 36.60 -34.57 -1.34
C PHE A 605 35.46 -35.07 -2.23
N GLU A 606 34.53 -35.81 -1.63
CA GLU A 606 33.35 -36.33 -2.36
C GLU A 606 32.44 -35.20 -2.83
N LEU A 607 32.28 -34.16 -2.01
CA LEU A 607 31.54 -32.94 -2.38
C LEU A 607 32.19 -32.19 -3.54
N ALA A 608 33.52 -31.99 -3.51
CA ALA A 608 34.27 -31.39 -4.61
C ALA A 608 34.18 -32.23 -5.89
N PHE A 609 34.23 -33.56 -5.75
CA PHE A 609 34.07 -34.50 -6.88
C PHE A 609 32.66 -34.44 -7.45
N MET A 610 31.63 -34.45 -6.58
CA MET A 610 30.23 -34.34 -7.01
C MET A 610 30.00 -33.03 -7.76
N ARG A 611 30.47 -31.89 -7.22
CA ARG A 611 30.36 -30.57 -7.86
C ARG A 611 30.96 -30.58 -9.27
N LYS A 612 32.15 -31.20 -9.45
CA LYS A 612 32.82 -31.31 -10.73
C LYS A 612 32.11 -32.28 -11.68
N SER A 613 31.35 -33.21 -11.12
CA SER A 613 30.63 -34.23 -11.86
C SER A 613 29.20 -33.84 -12.24
N LEU A 614 28.65 -32.77 -11.67
CA LEU A 614 27.36 -32.22 -12.07
C LEU A 614 27.48 -31.60 -13.46
N GLY A 615 26.58 -31.98 -14.38
CA GLY A 615 26.49 -31.31 -15.69
C GLY A 615 26.00 -29.87 -15.51
N ASP A 616 26.37 -29.00 -16.45
CA ASP A 616 26.05 -27.56 -16.39
C ASP A 616 24.54 -27.33 -16.22
N ASP A 617 23.68 -28.09 -16.89
CA ASP A 617 22.23 -27.94 -16.78
C ASP A 617 21.71 -28.24 -15.37
N ILE A 618 22.22 -29.30 -14.74
CA ILE A 618 21.83 -29.68 -13.36
C ILE A 618 22.39 -28.68 -12.35
N TYR A 619 23.62 -28.21 -12.57
CA TYR A 619 24.23 -27.19 -11.74
C TYR A 619 23.40 -25.90 -11.76
N GLN A 620 23.02 -25.42 -12.94
CA GLN A 620 22.21 -24.19 -13.08
C GLN A 620 20.82 -24.33 -12.48
N GLN A 621 20.22 -25.51 -12.49
CA GLN A 621 18.89 -25.74 -11.93
C GLN A 621 18.90 -25.98 -10.42
N MET A 622 19.92 -26.62 -9.88
CA MET A 622 19.90 -27.12 -8.51
C MET A 622 20.86 -26.36 -7.57
N VAL A 623 22.02 -25.90 -8.03
CA VAL A 623 23.05 -25.29 -7.20
C VAL A 623 23.07 -23.77 -7.35
N ALA A 624 23.11 -23.27 -8.56
CA ALA A 624 23.22 -21.84 -8.85
C ALA A 624 22.12 -20.96 -8.23
N PRO A 625 20.86 -21.41 -8.01
CA PRO A 625 19.87 -20.63 -7.30
C PRO A 625 20.19 -20.38 -5.83
N TYR A 626 21.11 -21.16 -5.24
CA TYR A 626 21.42 -21.13 -3.81
C TYR A 626 22.88 -20.79 -3.49
N LEU A 627 23.77 -20.71 -4.47
CA LEU A 627 25.18 -20.46 -4.27
C LEU A 627 25.78 -19.60 -5.38
N LEU A 628 26.43 -18.50 -5.01
CA LEU A 628 27.29 -17.70 -5.88
C LEU A 628 28.74 -17.93 -5.46
N GLU A 629 29.44 -18.78 -6.22
CA GLU A 629 30.81 -19.18 -5.89
C GLU A 629 31.84 -18.05 -5.98
N ASP A 630 31.64 -17.11 -6.91
CA ASP A 630 32.57 -15.99 -7.14
C ASP A 630 32.77 -15.12 -5.89
N ILE A 631 31.70 -14.96 -5.11
CA ILE A 631 31.67 -14.13 -3.88
C ILE A 631 31.43 -14.97 -2.62
N ASP A 632 31.36 -16.29 -2.74
CA ASP A 632 31.08 -17.26 -1.68
C ASP A 632 29.87 -16.86 -0.83
N GLU A 633 28.73 -16.62 -1.51
CA GLU A 633 27.45 -16.21 -0.95
C GLU A 633 26.44 -17.36 -1.08
N ALA A 634 25.83 -17.78 0.04
CA ALA A 634 24.75 -18.75 0.04
C ALA A 634 23.39 -18.06 0.21
N ARG A 635 22.38 -18.58 -0.47
CA ARG A 635 20.97 -18.18 -0.36
C ARG A 635 20.14 -19.31 0.25
N ILE A 636 19.38 -18.98 1.29
CA ILE A 636 18.27 -19.81 1.76
C ILE A 636 17.00 -19.11 1.33
N GLN A 637 16.24 -19.76 0.46
CA GLN A 637 14.94 -19.29 0.01
C GLN A 637 13.85 -19.97 0.82
N LEU A 638 12.94 -19.18 1.38
CA LEU A 638 11.79 -19.73 2.08
C LEU A 638 10.49 -19.01 1.68
N ARG A 639 9.38 -19.69 1.88
CA ARG A 639 8.04 -19.14 1.70
C ARG A 639 7.30 -19.17 3.01
N ALA A 640 6.87 -18.00 3.48
CA ALA A 640 6.05 -17.88 4.67
C ALA A 640 4.57 -18.05 4.31
N MET A 641 3.83 -18.71 5.22
CA MET A 641 2.40 -18.94 5.10
C MET A 641 1.64 -17.81 5.79
N GLU A 642 0.90 -17.04 5.04
CA GLU A 642 0.09 -15.94 5.60
C GLU A 642 -1.08 -16.44 6.42
N THR A 643 -1.62 -17.61 6.09
CA THR A 643 -2.75 -18.26 6.80
C THR A 643 -2.37 -18.77 8.19
N ALA A 644 -1.08 -18.96 8.48
CA ALA A 644 -0.59 -19.45 9.77
C ALA A 644 -0.49 -18.38 10.89
N GLY A 645 -1.03 -17.16 10.65
CA GLY A 645 -0.96 -16.09 11.65
C GLY A 645 0.42 -15.43 11.72
N LEU A 646 1.04 -15.23 10.58
CA LEU A 646 2.38 -14.66 10.41
C LEU A 646 2.54 -13.30 11.09
N ARG A 647 3.50 -13.21 12.01
CA ARG A 647 4.00 -11.97 12.60
C ARG A 647 5.43 -11.72 12.10
N ARG A 648 5.55 -10.87 11.09
CA ARG A 648 6.79 -10.71 10.30
C ARG A 648 7.98 -10.25 11.14
N VAL A 649 7.77 -9.27 12.02
CA VAL A 649 8.82 -8.76 12.92
C VAL A 649 9.32 -9.86 13.84
N ASP A 650 8.39 -10.59 14.49
CA ASP A 650 8.75 -11.65 15.44
C ASP A 650 9.47 -12.81 14.73
N LEU A 651 9.05 -13.16 13.52
CA LEU A 651 9.70 -14.19 12.70
C LEU A 651 11.14 -13.80 12.33
N LEU A 652 11.34 -12.59 11.79
CA LEU A 652 12.67 -12.10 11.43
C LEU A 652 13.61 -12.02 12.65
N GLU A 653 13.11 -11.57 13.80
CA GLU A 653 13.88 -11.51 15.05
C GLU A 653 14.26 -12.93 15.56
N LYS A 654 13.33 -13.90 15.52
CA LYS A 654 13.61 -15.29 15.86
C LYS A 654 14.68 -15.89 14.96
N ILE A 655 14.58 -15.69 13.65
CA ILE A 655 15.55 -16.20 12.67
C ILE A 655 16.93 -15.59 12.93
N ASN A 656 16.99 -14.29 13.10
CA ASN A 656 18.24 -13.57 13.34
C ASN A 656 18.92 -14.02 14.64
N THR A 657 18.15 -14.13 15.72
CA THR A 657 18.67 -14.60 17.02
C THR A 657 19.25 -16.00 16.90
N PHE A 658 18.54 -16.93 16.25
CA PHE A 658 19.02 -18.30 16.08
C PHE A 658 20.27 -18.40 15.21
N ALA A 659 20.30 -17.65 14.10
CA ALA A 659 21.45 -17.65 13.19
C ALA A 659 22.72 -17.11 13.86
N VAL A 660 22.61 -16.08 14.70
CA VAL A 660 23.76 -15.47 15.39
C VAL A 660 24.16 -16.28 16.63
N GLU A 661 23.22 -16.65 17.50
CA GLU A 661 23.54 -17.23 18.81
C GLU A 661 23.77 -18.74 18.75
N GLU A 662 23.02 -19.48 17.91
CA GLU A 662 23.07 -20.95 17.88
C GLU A 662 23.89 -21.49 16.69
N VAL A 663 23.85 -20.84 15.54
CA VAL A 663 24.66 -21.25 14.37
C VAL A 663 26.04 -20.59 14.43
N GLY A 664 26.14 -19.36 14.95
CA GLY A 664 27.39 -18.62 15.10
C GLY A 664 27.78 -17.77 13.90
N ILE A 665 26.82 -17.45 13.01
CA ILE A 665 27.06 -16.57 11.86
C ILE A 665 27.10 -15.12 12.34
N ALA A 666 28.13 -14.36 11.92
CA ALA A 666 28.23 -12.98 12.35
C ALA A 666 27.07 -12.13 11.81
N GLN A 667 26.53 -11.21 12.60
CA GLN A 667 25.42 -10.34 12.20
C GLN A 667 25.69 -9.57 10.90
N ALA A 668 26.94 -9.22 10.64
CA ALA A 668 27.34 -8.49 9.42
C ALA A 668 27.27 -9.37 8.16
N ASP A 669 27.32 -10.69 8.32
CA ASP A 669 27.35 -11.65 7.21
C ASP A 669 25.95 -12.19 6.88
N ILE A 670 24.90 -11.69 7.56
CA ILE A 670 23.50 -12.07 7.33
C ILE A 670 22.74 -10.87 6.80
N ARG A 671 22.03 -11.06 5.68
CA ARG A 671 21.06 -10.08 5.16
C ARG A 671 19.76 -10.77 4.78
N TYR A 672 18.65 -10.08 5.03
CA TYR A 672 17.31 -10.54 4.69
C TYR A 672 16.76 -9.75 3.51
N THR A 673 16.06 -10.41 2.59
CA THR A 673 15.41 -9.75 1.46
C THR A 673 14.17 -10.54 1.01
N GLY A 674 13.47 -10.05 0.00
CA GLY A 674 12.22 -10.65 -0.47
C GLY A 674 10.99 -9.83 -0.09
N LEU A 675 9.84 -10.23 -0.62
CA LEU A 675 8.58 -9.50 -0.41
C LEU A 675 8.19 -9.41 1.07
N LEU A 676 8.55 -10.41 1.90
CA LEU A 676 8.27 -10.38 3.34
C LEU A 676 8.94 -9.19 4.02
N VAL A 677 10.21 -8.93 3.70
CA VAL A 677 10.98 -7.81 4.29
C VAL A 677 10.42 -6.47 3.80
N LEU A 678 10.20 -6.33 2.49
CA LEU A 678 9.68 -5.10 1.90
C LEU A 678 8.29 -4.75 2.45
N TYR A 679 7.42 -5.76 2.58
CA TYR A 679 6.09 -5.59 3.14
C TYR A 679 6.15 -5.24 4.64
N ASN A 680 7.05 -5.86 5.40
CA ASN A 680 7.30 -5.51 6.80
C ASN A 680 7.74 -4.05 6.95
N ASN A 681 8.70 -3.59 6.15
CA ASN A 681 9.18 -2.21 6.19
C ASN A 681 8.05 -1.22 5.88
N MET A 682 7.22 -1.54 4.90
CA MET A 682 6.04 -0.77 4.57
C MET A 682 5.08 -0.68 5.77
N LEU A 683 4.77 -1.80 6.44
CA LEU A 683 3.88 -1.82 7.61
C LEU A 683 4.44 -1.00 8.79
N GLN A 684 5.74 -1.12 9.07
CA GLN A 684 6.39 -0.31 10.11
C GLN A 684 6.37 1.19 9.78
N SER A 685 6.58 1.52 8.51
CA SER A 685 6.48 2.89 8.02
C SER A 685 5.06 3.45 8.13
N LEU A 686 4.03 2.62 7.91
CA LEU A 686 2.62 2.99 8.11
C LEU A 686 2.35 3.47 9.53
N TYR A 687 2.80 2.74 10.54
CA TYR A 687 2.59 3.09 11.94
C TYR A 687 3.25 4.44 12.31
N LYS A 688 4.52 4.60 11.94
CA LYS A 688 5.26 5.85 12.16
C LYS A 688 4.60 7.03 11.44
N SER A 689 4.22 6.80 10.19
CA SER A 689 3.55 7.80 9.34
C SER A 689 2.19 8.22 9.94
N GLN A 690 1.40 7.28 10.49
CA GLN A 690 0.13 7.57 11.15
C GLN A 690 0.29 8.56 12.31
N ILE A 691 1.28 8.36 13.18
CA ILE A 691 1.52 9.24 14.33
C ILE A 691 1.91 10.63 13.86
N VAL A 692 2.83 10.73 12.90
CA VAL A 692 3.34 12.00 12.39
C VAL A 692 2.26 12.78 11.63
N THR A 693 1.53 12.13 10.72
CA THR A 693 0.48 12.78 9.93
C THR A 693 -0.69 13.25 10.80
N LEU A 694 -1.13 12.42 11.75
CA LEU A 694 -2.21 12.77 12.68
C LEU A 694 -1.78 13.93 13.60
N GLY A 695 -0.55 13.92 14.09
CA GLY A 695 0.03 15.02 14.85
C GLY A 695 0.04 16.33 14.05
N ALA A 696 0.52 16.28 12.80
CA ALA A 696 0.56 17.41 11.89
C ALA A 696 -0.83 17.99 11.60
N VAL A 697 -1.83 17.11 11.37
CA VAL A 697 -3.25 17.53 11.20
C VAL A 697 -3.75 18.28 12.41
N PHE A 698 -3.60 17.75 13.63
CA PHE A 698 -4.11 18.39 14.83
C PHE A 698 -3.44 19.73 15.11
N VAL A 699 -2.13 19.82 14.94
CA VAL A 699 -1.37 21.07 15.08
C VAL A 699 -1.82 22.11 14.04
N GLY A 700 -1.89 21.69 12.77
CA GLY A 700 -2.31 22.57 11.67
C GLY A 700 -3.74 23.10 11.85
N ILE A 701 -4.69 22.24 12.21
CA ILE A 701 -6.08 22.65 12.46
C ILE A 701 -6.20 23.52 13.70
N MET A 702 -5.45 23.23 14.78
CA MET A 702 -5.42 24.10 15.97
C MET A 702 -4.93 25.51 15.61
N LEU A 703 -3.87 25.61 14.80
CA LEU A 703 -3.37 26.90 14.31
C LEU A 703 -4.44 27.63 13.47
N MET A 704 -5.11 26.91 12.58
CA MET A 704 -6.20 27.46 11.77
C MET A 704 -7.37 27.97 12.63
N PHE A 705 -7.76 27.24 13.68
CA PHE A 705 -8.77 27.68 14.62
C PHE A 705 -8.34 28.91 15.42
N LEU A 706 -7.08 29.00 15.83
CA LEU A 706 -6.52 30.17 16.50
C LEU A 706 -6.60 31.43 15.62
N ILE A 707 -6.26 31.27 14.32
CA ILE A 707 -6.35 32.36 13.33
C ILE A 707 -7.82 32.78 13.13
N LEU A 708 -8.72 31.78 12.97
CA LEU A 708 -10.15 32.03 12.69
C LEU A 708 -10.88 32.68 13.87
N PHE A 709 -10.77 32.05 15.03
CA PHE A 709 -11.56 32.44 16.21
C PHE A 709 -10.86 33.46 17.09
N ARG A 710 -9.53 33.60 16.97
CA ARG A 710 -8.69 34.48 17.80
C ARG A 710 -8.91 34.27 19.31
N SER A 711 -9.17 33.04 19.71
CA SER A 711 -9.45 32.63 21.07
C SER A 711 -8.99 31.19 21.30
N VAL A 712 -8.04 30.99 22.21
CA VAL A 712 -7.54 29.69 22.60
C VAL A 712 -8.67 28.80 23.15
N LYS A 713 -9.55 29.37 24.00
CA LYS A 713 -10.68 28.59 24.55
C LYS A 713 -11.59 28.05 23.47
N ILE A 714 -11.99 28.90 22.51
CA ILE A 714 -12.88 28.46 21.41
C ILE A 714 -12.19 27.43 20.53
N SER A 715 -10.90 27.58 20.27
CA SER A 715 -10.13 26.68 19.44
C SER A 715 -10.03 25.26 20.06
N ILE A 716 -9.77 25.18 21.37
CA ILE A 716 -9.77 23.92 22.11
C ILE A 716 -11.16 23.27 22.11
N ILE A 717 -12.22 24.05 22.34
CA ILE A 717 -13.59 23.53 22.33
C ILE A 717 -13.98 23.03 20.93
N ALA A 718 -13.55 23.72 19.88
CA ALA A 718 -13.84 23.37 18.49
C ALA A 718 -13.17 22.07 18.04
N ILE A 719 -11.95 21.78 18.51
CA ILE A 719 -11.20 20.61 18.08
C ILE A 719 -11.64 19.33 18.80
N LEU A 720 -12.17 19.44 20.02
CA LEU A 720 -12.44 18.30 20.89
C LEU A 720 -13.44 17.27 20.30
N PRO A 721 -14.57 17.67 19.68
CA PRO A 721 -15.47 16.71 19.02
C PRO A 721 -14.81 15.96 17.87
N ASN A 722 -13.92 16.59 17.11
CA ASN A 722 -13.21 15.98 15.98
C ASN A 722 -12.11 15.03 16.47
N PHE A 723 -11.43 15.40 17.57
CA PHE A 723 -10.50 14.49 18.24
C PHE A 723 -11.22 13.22 18.72
N LEU A 724 -12.39 13.37 19.33
CA LEU A 724 -13.19 12.23 19.76
C LEU A 724 -13.66 11.37 18.59
N ALA A 725 -14.07 11.98 17.47
CA ALA A 725 -14.49 11.25 16.27
C ALA A 725 -13.33 10.41 15.69
N ALA A 726 -12.14 10.99 15.57
CA ALA A 726 -10.95 10.26 15.11
C ALA A 726 -10.56 9.13 16.09
N ALA A 727 -10.63 9.40 17.41
CA ALA A 727 -10.36 8.39 18.42
C ALA A 727 -11.37 7.23 18.38
N VAL A 728 -12.67 7.52 18.15
CA VAL A 728 -13.72 6.49 18.00
C VAL A 728 -13.47 5.59 16.79
N VAL A 729 -12.98 6.15 15.68
CA VAL A 729 -12.64 5.35 14.49
C VAL A 729 -11.45 4.45 14.77
N LEU A 730 -10.32 5.02 15.22
CA LEU A 730 -9.11 4.23 15.51
C LEU A 730 -9.35 3.20 16.62
N GLY A 731 -10.06 3.59 17.68
CA GLY A 731 -10.44 2.68 18.76
C GLY A 731 -11.43 1.61 18.31
N GLY A 732 -12.37 1.96 17.43
CA GLY A 732 -13.31 1.04 16.82
C GLY A 732 -12.59 -0.01 15.96
N MET A 733 -11.58 0.40 15.19
CA MET A 733 -10.72 -0.51 14.42
C MET A 733 -10.03 -1.52 15.34
N GLY A 734 -9.33 -1.04 16.40
CA GLY A 734 -8.62 -1.93 17.31
C GLY A 734 -9.54 -2.89 18.08
N ILE A 735 -10.80 -2.49 18.42
CA ILE A 735 -11.78 -3.38 19.04
C ILE A 735 -12.32 -4.41 18.04
N ALA A 736 -12.53 -3.99 16.79
CA ALA A 736 -13.05 -4.86 15.74
C ALA A 736 -11.98 -5.76 15.09
N GLY A 737 -10.69 -5.62 15.49
CA GLY A 737 -9.57 -6.33 14.86
C GLY A 737 -9.32 -5.92 13.42
N ILE A 738 -9.70 -4.69 13.04
CA ILE A 738 -9.39 -4.12 11.73
C ILE A 738 -7.98 -3.55 11.77
N PRO A 739 -7.04 -4.11 10.99
CA PRO A 739 -5.64 -3.68 11.05
C PRO A 739 -5.45 -2.30 10.41
N LEU A 740 -4.33 -1.68 10.75
CA LEU A 740 -3.90 -0.45 10.09
C LEU A 740 -3.25 -0.81 8.74
N ASP A 741 -3.84 -0.34 7.66
CA ASP A 741 -3.35 -0.52 6.30
C ASP A 741 -3.14 0.83 5.58
N MET A 742 -2.68 0.80 4.33
CA MET A 742 -2.41 1.99 3.53
C MET A 742 -3.64 2.87 3.28
N MET A 743 -4.85 2.31 3.29
CA MET A 743 -6.08 3.05 3.13
C MET A 743 -6.60 3.59 4.45
N THR A 744 -6.61 2.75 5.48
CA THR A 744 -7.14 3.09 6.81
C THR A 744 -6.31 4.17 7.50
N ILE A 745 -4.99 4.26 7.20
CA ILE A 745 -4.11 5.33 7.70
C ILE A 745 -4.63 6.73 7.34
N THR A 746 -5.22 6.88 6.17
CA THR A 746 -5.70 8.18 5.70
C THR A 746 -7.01 8.60 6.36
N ILE A 747 -7.81 7.63 6.88
CA ILE A 747 -9.15 7.88 7.43
C ILE A 747 -9.13 8.85 8.59
N ALA A 748 -8.20 8.70 9.53
CA ALA A 748 -8.13 9.57 10.70
C ALA A 748 -7.84 11.02 10.31
N ALA A 749 -6.91 11.26 9.38
CA ALA A 749 -6.60 12.59 8.87
C ALA A 749 -7.79 13.20 8.10
N ILE A 750 -8.44 12.42 7.26
CA ILE A 750 -9.64 12.80 6.50
C ILE A 750 -10.80 13.13 7.45
N THR A 751 -11.03 12.28 8.45
CA THR A 751 -12.07 12.47 9.47
C THR A 751 -11.93 13.82 10.16
N VAL A 752 -10.72 14.13 10.63
CA VAL A 752 -10.46 15.41 11.28
C VAL A 752 -10.62 16.57 10.28
N GLY A 753 -10.10 16.41 9.05
CA GLY A 753 -10.17 17.45 8.01
C GLY A 753 -11.58 17.83 7.59
N ILE A 754 -12.47 16.83 7.41
CA ILE A 754 -13.87 17.07 7.01
C ILE A 754 -14.76 17.37 8.22
N GLY A 755 -14.55 16.68 9.35
CA GLY A 755 -15.36 16.87 10.56
C GLY A 755 -15.27 18.29 11.15
N VAL A 756 -14.15 18.96 10.96
CA VAL A 756 -13.90 20.34 11.38
C VAL A 756 -14.87 21.34 10.74
N ASP A 757 -15.38 21.05 9.54
CA ASP A 757 -16.39 21.85 8.86
C ASP A 757 -17.62 22.12 9.75
N HIS A 758 -18.13 21.09 10.40
CA HIS A 758 -19.28 21.21 11.31
C HIS A 758 -18.99 22.19 12.45
N ALA A 759 -17.81 22.12 13.06
CA ALA A 759 -17.43 23.00 14.16
C ALA A 759 -17.27 24.47 13.71
N ILE A 760 -16.66 24.71 12.54
CA ILE A 760 -16.47 26.06 11.98
C ILE A 760 -17.82 26.72 11.71
N HIS A 761 -18.71 26.05 11.02
CA HIS A 761 -20.02 26.57 10.67
C HIS A 761 -20.89 26.79 11.90
N TYR A 762 -20.91 25.82 12.84
CA TYR A 762 -21.66 25.93 14.08
C TYR A 762 -21.20 27.12 14.94
N ILE A 763 -19.90 27.22 15.24
CA ILE A 763 -19.36 28.30 16.09
C ILE A 763 -19.51 29.66 15.39
N SER A 764 -19.30 29.75 14.09
CA SER A 764 -19.48 31.00 13.34
C SER A 764 -20.92 31.50 13.41
N ARG A 765 -21.90 30.59 13.30
CA ARG A 765 -23.32 30.95 13.48
C ARG A 765 -23.63 31.28 14.93
N PHE A 766 -23.18 30.46 15.87
CA PHE A 766 -23.38 30.70 17.31
C PHE A 766 -22.87 32.09 17.75
N LYS A 767 -21.68 32.51 17.32
CA LYS A 767 -21.12 33.85 17.60
C LYS A 767 -22.00 34.97 17.07
N ARG A 768 -22.59 34.79 15.90
CA ARG A 768 -23.47 35.74 15.26
C ARG A 768 -24.79 35.86 16.00
N GLU A 769 -25.37 34.76 16.44
CA GLU A 769 -26.59 34.74 17.25
C GLU A 769 -26.38 35.30 18.65
N PHE A 770 -25.25 35.00 19.28
CA PHE A 770 -24.88 35.52 20.59
C PHE A 770 -24.69 37.05 20.59
N ALA A 771 -24.27 37.64 19.50
CA ALA A 771 -24.13 39.09 19.36
C ALA A 771 -25.48 39.82 19.35
N ILE A 772 -26.63 39.15 19.21
CA ILE A 772 -27.96 39.76 19.21
C ILE A 772 -28.42 40.14 20.63
N ASP A 773 -28.33 39.18 21.56
CA ASP A 773 -28.90 39.36 22.92
C ASP A 773 -27.94 38.93 24.06
N GLY A 774 -26.80 38.32 23.75
CA GLY A 774 -25.85 37.83 24.73
C GLY A 774 -26.35 36.66 25.58
N ASP A 775 -27.41 35.97 25.14
CA ASP A 775 -27.92 34.75 25.80
C ASP A 775 -27.38 33.50 25.13
N TYR A 776 -26.65 32.69 25.90
CA TYR A 776 -26.03 31.46 25.41
C TYR A 776 -27.05 30.38 25.01
N LEU A 777 -28.13 30.23 25.81
CA LEU A 777 -29.13 29.17 25.57
C LEU A 777 -30.00 29.53 24.36
N ALA A 778 -30.51 30.76 24.31
CA ALA A 778 -31.27 31.24 23.16
C ALA A 778 -30.45 31.20 21.87
N SER A 779 -29.16 31.56 21.93
CA SER A 779 -28.23 31.48 20.81
C SER A 779 -28.00 30.04 20.34
N MET A 780 -27.93 29.08 21.25
CA MET A 780 -27.81 27.64 20.91
C MET A 780 -29.06 27.19 20.13
N HIS A 781 -30.26 27.47 20.61
CA HIS A 781 -31.51 27.07 19.91
C HIS A 781 -31.60 27.69 18.51
N ARG A 782 -31.29 28.97 18.36
CA ARG A 782 -31.28 29.66 17.07
C ARG A 782 -30.23 29.10 16.11
N ALA A 783 -29.04 28.78 16.63
CA ALA A 783 -27.97 28.15 15.82
C ALA A 783 -28.40 26.78 15.32
N HIS A 784 -28.99 25.93 16.17
CA HIS A 784 -29.51 24.61 15.75
C HIS A 784 -30.65 24.73 14.72
N ALA A 785 -31.56 25.67 14.89
CA ALA A 785 -32.68 25.90 13.97
C ALA A 785 -32.23 26.33 12.57
N SER A 786 -31.08 27.03 12.49
CA SER A 786 -30.57 27.55 11.21
C SER A 786 -29.49 26.67 10.62
N ILE A 787 -28.24 26.79 11.11
CA ILE A 787 -27.09 26.10 10.52
C ILE A 787 -27.17 24.57 10.74
N GLY A 788 -27.86 24.13 11.81
CA GLY A 788 -28.04 22.71 12.10
C GLY A 788 -28.62 21.93 10.92
N GLN A 789 -29.57 22.51 10.17
CA GLN A 789 -30.13 21.87 8.97
C GLN A 789 -29.08 21.62 7.89
N ALA A 790 -28.25 22.63 7.59
CA ALA A 790 -27.20 22.49 6.59
C ALA A 790 -26.19 21.40 7.01
N LEU A 791 -25.77 21.40 8.30
CA LEU A 791 -24.85 20.40 8.85
C LEU A 791 -25.45 18.98 8.80
N PHE A 792 -26.71 18.84 9.11
CA PHE A 792 -27.40 17.55 9.02
C PHE A 792 -27.47 17.03 7.58
N TYR A 793 -27.81 17.89 6.62
CA TYR A 793 -27.86 17.50 5.21
C TYR A 793 -26.48 17.14 4.66
N THR A 794 -25.46 17.95 4.94
CA THR A 794 -24.09 17.68 4.47
C THR A 794 -23.55 16.40 5.09
N ALA A 795 -23.70 16.21 6.42
CA ALA A 795 -23.24 14.99 7.08
C ALA A 795 -23.96 13.74 6.56
N THR A 796 -25.28 13.78 6.41
CA THR A 796 -26.06 12.64 5.85
C THR A 796 -25.57 12.31 4.43
N THR A 797 -25.35 13.33 3.60
CA THR A 797 -24.86 13.14 2.24
C THR A 797 -23.46 12.51 2.25
N ILE A 798 -22.57 12.95 3.14
CA ILE A 798 -21.22 12.40 3.29
C ILE A 798 -21.30 10.95 3.78
N ILE A 799 -22.05 10.65 4.83
CA ILE A 799 -22.19 9.31 5.41
C ILE A 799 -22.65 8.30 4.36
N VAL A 800 -23.76 8.61 3.66
CA VAL A 800 -24.30 7.68 2.65
C VAL A 800 -23.40 7.62 1.42
N GLY A 801 -22.79 8.75 1.00
CA GLY A 801 -21.85 8.77 -0.11
C GLY A 801 -20.65 7.84 0.13
N PHE A 802 -20.08 7.85 1.32
CA PHE A 802 -19.01 6.93 1.69
C PHE A 802 -19.48 5.49 1.87
N SER A 803 -20.73 5.28 2.32
CA SER A 803 -21.28 3.92 2.46
C SER A 803 -21.39 3.17 1.13
N ILE A 804 -21.39 3.87 -0.01
CA ILE A 804 -21.40 3.25 -1.36
C ILE A 804 -20.08 2.48 -1.61
N LEU A 805 -18.97 2.90 -1.01
CA LEU A 805 -17.69 2.21 -1.10
C LEU A 805 -17.72 0.79 -0.50
N ALA A 806 -18.72 0.49 0.33
CA ALA A 806 -18.97 -0.87 0.82
C ALA A 806 -19.36 -1.88 -0.28
N LEU A 807 -19.65 -1.41 -1.50
CA LEU A 807 -19.95 -2.25 -2.67
C LEU A 807 -18.69 -2.72 -3.42
N SER A 808 -17.50 -2.34 -2.99
CA SER A 808 -16.21 -2.76 -3.56
C SER A 808 -15.96 -4.27 -3.37
N ASN A 809 -15.12 -4.83 -4.23
CA ASN A 809 -14.52 -6.15 -4.02
C ASN A 809 -13.17 -6.05 -3.28
N PHE A 810 -12.66 -4.84 -3.07
CA PHE A 810 -11.42 -4.54 -2.39
C PHE A 810 -11.70 -4.13 -0.94
N ILE A 811 -11.32 -4.96 0.02
CA ILE A 811 -11.63 -4.81 1.45
C ILE A 811 -11.15 -3.45 2.04
N PRO A 812 -9.95 -2.95 1.72
CA PRO A 812 -9.53 -1.63 2.20
C PRO A 812 -10.45 -0.49 1.78
N SER A 813 -11.04 -0.53 0.56
CA SER A 813 -12.05 0.44 0.12
C SER A 813 -13.34 0.34 0.91
N ILE A 814 -13.77 -0.88 1.26
CA ILE A 814 -14.95 -1.12 2.12
C ILE A 814 -14.72 -0.48 3.49
N TYR A 815 -13.60 -0.77 4.14
CA TYR A 815 -13.25 -0.19 5.44
C TYR A 815 -13.12 1.32 5.36
N PHE A 816 -12.48 1.84 4.32
CA PHE A 816 -12.40 3.28 4.09
C PHE A 816 -13.78 3.95 4.07
N GLY A 817 -14.73 3.38 3.34
CA GLY A 817 -16.10 3.89 3.26
C GLY A 817 -16.86 3.83 4.58
N LEU A 818 -16.90 2.66 5.22
CA LEU A 818 -17.65 2.43 6.45
C LEU A 818 -17.07 3.22 7.64
N LEU A 819 -15.76 3.22 7.80
CA LEU A 819 -15.09 3.92 8.90
C LEU A 819 -15.17 5.44 8.74
N THR A 820 -15.09 5.96 7.51
CA THR A 820 -15.32 7.40 7.25
C THR A 820 -16.79 7.77 7.51
N GLY A 821 -17.74 6.90 7.15
CA GLY A 821 -19.15 7.08 7.51
C GLY A 821 -19.38 7.11 9.01
N LEU A 822 -18.76 6.21 9.78
CA LEU A 822 -18.77 6.20 11.24
C LEU A 822 -18.16 7.49 11.82
N ALA A 823 -17.03 7.90 11.27
CA ALA A 823 -16.33 9.12 11.65
C ALA A 823 -17.21 10.36 11.50
N MET A 824 -17.87 10.49 10.35
CA MET A 824 -18.77 11.61 10.07
C MET A 824 -20.01 11.60 10.97
N THR A 825 -20.54 10.41 11.31
CA THR A 825 -21.62 10.26 12.28
C THR A 825 -21.19 10.75 13.65
N ALA A 826 -20.01 10.34 14.13
CA ALA A 826 -19.44 10.78 15.40
C ALA A 826 -19.17 12.30 15.42
N ALA A 827 -18.62 12.85 14.33
CA ALA A 827 -18.36 14.28 14.18
C ALA A 827 -19.66 15.10 14.18
N LEU A 828 -20.71 14.66 13.47
CA LEU A 828 -22.02 15.32 13.48
C LEU A 828 -22.63 15.32 14.89
N LEU A 829 -22.69 14.17 15.54
CA LEU A 829 -23.22 14.05 16.91
C LEU A 829 -22.40 14.91 17.88
N GLY A 830 -21.09 14.88 17.80
CA GLY A 830 -20.20 15.71 18.60
C GLY A 830 -20.43 17.20 18.39
N SER A 831 -20.61 17.62 17.14
CA SER A 831 -20.85 19.05 16.80
C SER A 831 -22.25 19.53 17.16
N MET A 832 -23.26 18.64 17.18
CA MET A 832 -24.65 18.97 17.50
C MET A 832 -24.98 18.81 19.01
N THR A 833 -24.15 18.11 19.78
CA THR A 833 -24.40 17.86 21.22
C THR A 833 -23.25 18.27 22.12
N LEU A 834 -22.06 17.70 21.94
CA LEU A 834 -20.88 17.97 22.78
C LEU A 834 -20.37 19.41 22.63
N LEU A 835 -20.20 19.89 21.40
CA LEU A 835 -19.70 21.24 21.13
C LEU A 835 -20.58 22.34 21.76
N PRO A 836 -21.93 22.37 21.55
CA PRO A 836 -22.78 23.35 22.18
C PRO A 836 -22.76 23.23 23.70
N LYS A 837 -22.72 22.03 24.27
CA LYS A 837 -22.63 21.86 25.73
C LYS A 837 -21.34 22.42 26.31
N LEU A 838 -20.21 22.20 25.63
CA LEU A 838 -18.93 22.80 26.03
C LEU A 838 -18.97 24.35 25.98
N ILE A 839 -19.60 24.93 24.94
CA ILE A 839 -19.79 26.37 24.83
C ILE A 839 -20.65 26.91 26.00
N LEU A 840 -21.75 26.23 26.34
CA LEU A 840 -22.63 26.63 27.46
C LEU A 840 -21.91 26.60 28.81
N ILE A 841 -21.07 25.61 29.07
CA ILE A 841 -20.34 25.47 30.34
C ILE A 841 -19.20 26.48 30.45
N THR A 842 -18.40 26.59 29.38
CA THR A 842 -17.16 27.38 29.41
C THR A 842 -17.38 28.87 29.17
N GLN A 843 -18.54 29.24 28.59
CA GLN A 843 -18.95 30.63 28.29
C GLN A 843 -17.81 31.47 27.65
N PRO A 844 -17.26 31.03 26.51
CA PRO A 844 -16.02 31.60 25.96
C PRO A 844 -16.20 33.00 25.32
N LEU A 845 -17.44 33.47 25.12
CA LEU A 845 -17.76 34.73 24.48
C LEU A 845 -18.00 35.89 25.48
N GLY A 846 -17.80 35.65 26.77
CA GLY A 846 -18.01 36.62 27.83
C GLY A 846 -19.25 36.36 28.70
N LYS A 847 -19.51 37.21 29.72
CA LYS A 847 -20.66 37.03 30.58
C LYS A 847 -21.97 37.37 29.86
N PRO A 848 -23.07 36.62 30.14
CA PRO A 848 -24.39 36.94 29.58
C PRO A 848 -24.79 38.38 29.92
N THR A 849 -25.30 39.10 28.96
CA THR A 849 -25.75 40.51 29.16
C THR A 849 -27.08 40.59 29.95
N GLY A 850 -27.71 39.44 30.24
CA GLY A 850 -29.00 39.36 30.95
C GLY A 850 -28.93 39.33 32.50
N SER A 851 -27.76 39.48 33.15
CA SER A 851 -27.67 39.47 34.62
C SER A 851 -27.79 40.84 35.31
N ASN A 852 -28.45 41.82 34.71
CA ASN A 852 -28.93 42.99 35.46
C ASN A 852 -30.20 42.59 36.23
N GLN A 853 -30.04 41.94 37.37
CA GLN A 853 -31.06 42.03 38.44
C GLN A 853 -31.20 43.50 38.82
N PRO A 854 -32.43 44.04 38.85
CA PRO A 854 -32.63 45.35 39.43
C PRO A 854 -32.15 45.26 40.87
N SER A 855 -31.19 46.12 41.25
CA SER A 855 -30.85 46.36 42.64
C SER A 855 -32.14 46.73 43.41
N SER A 856 -32.56 45.82 44.26
CA SER A 856 -33.60 46.17 45.31
C SER A 856 -33.00 47.21 46.22
N SER A 857 -33.12 48.45 45.83
CA SER A 857 -33.12 49.59 46.83
C SER A 857 -34.44 49.50 47.53
N GLY A 858 -34.49 48.74 48.61
CA GLY A 858 -35.57 48.81 49.57
C GLY A 858 -35.15 49.68 50.71
N ASN A 859 -36.01 50.64 51.05
CA ASN A 859 -36.02 51.36 52.29
C ASN A 859 -36.22 50.37 53.47
#